data_9be3eef53cbe29be58b2f043a42f46d6
#
_entry.id   9be3eef53cbe29be58b2f043a42f46d6
#
_cell.length_a   1.000
_cell.length_b   1.000
_cell.length_c   1.000
_cell.angle_alpha   90.00
_cell.angle_beta   90.00
_cell.angle_gamma   90.00
#
_symmetry.space_group_name_H-M   'P 1'
#
loop_
_entity.id
_entity.type
_entity.pdbx_description
1 polymer ?
#
loop_
_entity_poly.entity_id
_entity_poly.type
_entity_poly.pdbx_seq_one_letter_code
_entity_poly.pdbx_strand_id
1 'polypeptide(L)'
;MNFHVLKAIFKRDFISYFSNPTGYVFICVFVVLSAAAAFWPPEFFGNNLANLDQLSRWMPFILLVFIPAITMSTWAEERRQGTDELLLTMPASDLDVVVGKYLAGLAIFSVSLWFSMFSIYLIFSWGLGWPDSGLFIGTYIGYWFIGLAMLSIGMVASFLTNNLTVGFIFGMIFNLPLALFGVADWIIRDPGFAQAIKRWSAAEQFADFERGVISLSGISYFLMIVIVMLYLSMVLIGRRHWRGGEDGDSMWGHYFLRALSLVVLAVGVNVLLSHVSLARWDATKEKLNSLSDKSVQLINQLRKDDNVPPIKIDAYVSPQVPAEYAALKRNFISSLQELESLGGGKIQVDVNQIENFSKQATLAERTYGIEPREVDTNMGGSRKREEIYLGAAFTCGLDKVVIPFIDKGIPIEYELVRSIATVAQQERKKLGVLKTDVELFGGFSMQGQTAESRLVTELKKQYDVVEVDPTNPITERFDVMLAVQPSSLTPEKMDNFVAAVRAGQPVAIFEDPFPLPQFFPNVVGTGQPKRPPGGMMGMFNRQPPEPKGDINQLWKLLGVKFIADEIIWQDYNPYKRAQSFIDPQWIFVDEGNGAVQPFNPDNEISEGMRQVLFLIAGGWQPDNDSKLDFTALAVTGSQTGTINYMDFEMQMRGGPMSPRRVLTRESYIVAAEVSGTAETEDDLFISATPGADEEEVQEETESNIRAVLVADIDWIAPVIFMLREIGQEEEMLINWNFQNVAFVLNILDHLAEDKRFIDIRKRDRTHRILTKIEEATEDYREKSLQQTNDFVAEAREQIEAAGNEFQQKIDEIEARTDLDPTAKRQLLEITRQRLERIRDVKIARLEKDRDRKVRQSERDRDLAIRGVQSRYKTYAVLLPLIPPALVAFFVFFHRRKSEREGVSKSRLRYGSPVDEQATKSKP
;
A
#
# COMPACT_ATOMS: atom_id res chain seq x y z
N MET A 1 -30.21 -8.31 40.86
CA MET A 1 -30.44 -8.97 39.56
C MET A 1 -30.66 -10.45 39.78
N ASN A 2 -31.81 -10.95 39.41
CA ASN A 2 -32.14 -12.37 39.58
C ASN A 2 -31.89 -13.14 38.28
N PHE A 3 -30.84 -13.91 38.23
CA PHE A 3 -30.37 -14.60 37.03
C PHE A 3 -31.38 -15.62 36.46
N HIS A 4 -32.16 -16.23 37.33
CA HIS A 4 -33.21 -17.19 36.93
C HIS A 4 -34.35 -16.51 36.13
N VAL A 5 -34.80 -15.34 36.60
CA VAL A 5 -35.80 -14.54 35.91
C VAL A 5 -35.29 -14.03 34.57
N LEU A 6 -34.10 -13.46 34.55
CA LEU A 6 -33.43 -13.00 33.32
C LEU A 6 -33.33 -14.12 32.29
N LYS A 7 -32.86 -15.31 32.69
CA LYS A 7 -32.73 -16.50 31.81
C LYS A 7 -34.08 -16.97 31.31
N ALA A 8 -35.13 -16.90 32.15
CA ALA A 8 -36.49 -17.30 31.76
C ALA A 8 -37.06 -16.36 30.68
N ILE A 9 -36.93 -15.04 30.85
CA ILE A 9 -37.39 -14.02 29.89
C ILE A 9 -36.60 -14.16 28.58
N PHE A 10 -35.27 -14.22 28.68
CA PHE A 10 -34.40 -14.44 27.53
C PHE A 10 -34.82 -15.67 26.73
N LYS A 11 -34.97 -16.81 27.38
CA LYS A 11 -35.30 -18.07 26.72
C LYS A 11 -36.70 -18.01 26.05
N ARG A 12 -37.68 -17.41 26.72
CA ARG A 12 -39.03 -17.23 26.19
C ARG A 12 -39.02 -16.44 24.88
N ASP A 13 -38.42 -15.26 24.92
CA ASP A 13 -38.48 -14.34 23.78
C ASP A 13 -37.58 -14.84 22.61
N PHE A 14 -36.43 -15.40 22.90
CA PHE A 14 -35.55 -16.03 21.90
C PHE A 14 -36.20 -17.21 21.20
N ILE A 15 -36.81 -18.14 21.96
CA ILE A 15 -37.48 -19.31 21.39
C ILE A 15 -38.72 -18.87 20.60
N SER A 16 -39.49 -17.90 21.09
CA SER A 16 -40.66 -17.38 20.42
C SER A 16 -40.33 -16.87 19.01
N TYR A 17 -39.24 -16.14 18.86
CA TYR A 17 -38.85 -15.61 17.56
C TYR A 17 -38.53 -16.71 16.52
N PHE A 18 -37.76 -17.73 16.91
CA PHE A 18 -37.47 -18.88 16.06
C PHE A 18 -38.58 -19.93 15.99
N SER A 19 -39.65 -19.74 16.76
CA SER A 19 -40.84 -20.56 16.65
C SER A 19 -41.67 -20.27 15.42
N ASN A 20 -41.50 -19.12 14.83
CA ASN A 20 -42.20 -18.70 13.60
C ASN A 20 -41.25 -18.83 12.38
N PRO A 21 -41.78 -19.25 11.20
CA PRO A 21 -41.00 -19.24 9.96
C PRO A 21 -40.44 -17.86 9.59
N THR A 22 -41.10 -16.80 10.04
CA THR A 22 -40.68 -15.40 9.81
C THR A 22 -39.28 -15.08 10.30
N GLY A 23 -38.81 -15.68 11.41
CA GLY A 23 -37.47 -15.51 11.92
C GLY A 23 -36.38 -16.02 10.94
N TYR A 24 -36.63 -17.15 10.31
CA TYR A 24 -35.67 -17.70 9.33
C TYR A 24 -35.68 -16.95 8.01
N VAL A 25 -36.85 -16.53 7.53
CA VAL A 25 -36.97 -15.65 6.35
C VAL A 25 -36.23 -14.34 6.59
N PHE A 26 -36.35 -13.79 7.79
CA PHE A 26 -35.64 -12.57 8.19
C PHE A 26 -34.12 -12.77 8.08
N ILE A 27 -33.56 -13.87 8.60
CA ILE A 27 -32.12 -14.17 8.47
C ILE A 27 -31.73 -14.32 7.01
N CYS A 28 -32.53 -15.05 6.20
CA CYS A 28 -32.22 -15.22 4.77
C CYS A 28 -32.18 -13.89 4.03
N VAL A 29 -33.15 -13.00 4.29
CA VAL A 29 -33.20 -11.65 3.68
C VAL A 29 -32.01 -10.81 4.13
N PHE A 30 -31.69 -10.86 5.44
CA PHE A 30 -30.51 -10.15 5.97
C PHE A 30 -29.20 -10.59 5.30
N VAL A 31 -28.98 -11.90 5.17
CA VAL A 31 -27.78 -12.46 4.53
C VAL A 31 -27.68 -12.07 3.06
N VAL A 32 -28.81 -12.15 2.32
CA VAL A 32 -28.83 -11.76 0.89
C VAL A 32 -28.57 -10.27 0.73
N LEU A 33 -29.16 -9.40 1.56
CA LEU A 33 -28.90 -7.95 1.48
C LEU A 33 -27.46 -7.62 1.86
N SER A 34 -26.92 -8.28 2.88
CA SER A 34 -25.51 -8.11 3.24
C SER A 34 -24.59 -8.55 2.10
N ALA A 35 -24.85 -9.71 1.46
CA ALA A 35 -24.06 -10.17 0.32
C ALA A 35 -24.23 -9.26 -0.90
N ALA A 36 -25.43 -8.77 -1.17
CA ALA A 36 -25.65 -7.79 -2.23
C ALA A 36 -24.88 -6.48 -1.95
N ALA A 37 -24.92 -5.98 -0.73
CA ALA A 37 -24.18 -4.79 -0.33
C ALA A 37 -22.66 -4.98 -0.45
N ALA A 38 -22.14 -6.17 -0.15
CA ALA A 38 -20.72 -6.46 -0.25
C ALA A 38 -20.23 -6.57 -1.70
N PHE A 39 -20.96 -7.31 -2.55
CA PHE A 39 -20.44 -7.78 -3.85
C PHE A 39 -21.13 -7.15 -5.06
N TRP A 40 -22.28 -6.47 -4.90
CA TRP A 40 -22.99 -5.86 -6.03
C TRP A 40 -22.35 -4.56 -6.55
N PRO A 41 -21.78 -3.68 -5.71
CA PRO A 41 -21.16 -2.45 -6.18
C PRO A 41 -19.98 -2.76 -7.13
N PRO A 42 -19.87 -2.03 -8.28
CA PRO A 42 -18.79 -2.26 -9.24
C PRO A 42 -17.40 -1.97 -8.65
N GLU A 43 -17.33 -1.11 -7.64
CA GLU A 43 -16.11 -0.72 -6.94
C GLU A 43 -15.45 -1.91 -6.22
N PHE A 44 -16.21 -2.92 -5.82
CA PHE A 44 -15.65 -4.12 -5.18
C PHE A 44 -14.66 -4.86 -6.09
N PHE A 45 -15.10 -5.15 -7.33
CA PHE A 45 -14.24 -5.81 -8.29
C PHE A 45 -13.23 -4.85 -8.94
N GLY A 46 -13.58 -3.57 -9.05
CA GLY A 46 -12.68 -2.54 -9.57
C GLY A 46 -11.47 -2.29 -8.67
N ASN A 47 -11.65 -2.29 -7.36
CA ASN A 47 -10.56 -2.11 -6.39
C ASN A 47 -9.70 -3.36 -6.19
N ASN A 48 -10.13 -4.52 -6.68
CA ASN A 48 -9.44 -5.81 -6.58
C ASN A 48 -8.96 -6.18 -5.15
N LEU A 49 -9.66 -5.73 -4.12
CA LEU A 49 -9.29 -5.93 -2.71
C LEU A 49 -10.22 -6.94 -2.03
N ALA A 50 -9.64 -7.91 -1.33
CA ALA A 50 -10.39 -8.90 -0.55
C ALA A 50 -10.80 -8.33 0.83
N ASN A 51 -11.65 -7.29 0.85
CA ASN A 51 -12.11 -6.61 2.06
C ASN A 51 -13.65 -6.40 2.08
N LEU A 52 -14.16 -5.78 3.15
CA LEU A 52 -15.59 -5.56 3.37
C LEU A 52 -16.02 -4.08 3.23
N ASP A 53 -15.23 -3.23 2.60
CA ASP A 53 -15.48 -1.78 2.52
C ASP A 53 -16.86 -1.44 1.97
N GLN A 54 -17.28 -2.16 0.92
CA GLN A 54 -18.59 -1.93 0.32
C GLN A 54 -19.72 -2.30 1.28
N LEU A 55 -19.56 -3.40 2.02
CA LEU A 55 -20.51 -3.80 3.05
C LEU A 55 -20.53 -2.77 4.19
N SER A 56 -19.40 -2.29 4.64
CA SER A 56 -19.27 -1.30 5.71
C SER A 56 -20.03 0.00 5.40
N ARG A 57 -19.95 0.44 4.15
CA ARG A 57 -20.68 1.63 3.67
C ARG A 57 -22.21 1.47 3.78
N TRP A 58 -22.74 0.28 3.51
CA TRP A 58 -24.19 0.03 3.47
C TRP A 58 -24.74 -0.56 4.77
N MET A 59 -23.89 -1.16 5.63
CA MET A 59 -24.35 -1.86 6.84
C MET A 59 -25.19 -0.99 7.79
N PRO A 60 -24.85 0.27 8.10
CA PRO A 60 -25.68 1.10 8.96
C PRO A 60 -27.10 1.28 8.43
N PHE A 61 -27.29 1.38 7.11
CA PHE A 61 -28.61 1.51 6.47
C PHE A 61 -29.38 0.19 6.47
N ILE A 62 -28.70 -0.95 6.29
CA ILE A 62 -29.30 -2.27 6.45
C ILE A 62 -29.81 -2.42 7.88
N LEU A 63 -28.96 -2.11 8.87
CA LEU A 63 -29.32 -2.19 10.28
C LEU A 63 -30.44 -1.22 10.66
N LEU A 64 -30.52 -0.05 10.02
CA LEU A 64 -31.61 0.93 10.23
C LEU A 64 -33.00 0.36 9.94
N VAL A 65 -33.09 -0.64 9.06
CA VAL A 65 -34.35 -1.35 8.75
C VAL A 65 -34.47 -2.63 9.60
N PHE A 66 -33.40 -3.41 9.70
CA PHE A 66 -33.46 -4.71 10.35
C PHE A 66 -33.57 -4.66 11.87
N ILE A 67 -32.88 -3.73 12.53
CA ILE A 67 -32.95 -3.60 13.99
C ILE A 67 -34.35 -3.19 14.46
N PRO A 68 -35.03 -2.18 13.88
CA PRO A 68 -36.43 -1.86 14.21
C PRO A 68 -37.38 -3.02 13.97
N ALA A 69 -37.17 -3.86 12.95
CA ALA A 69 -38.00 -5.04 12.70
C ALA A 69 -37.89 -6.11 13.81
N ILE A 70 -36.69 -6.24 14.44
CA ILE A 70 -36.51 -7.10 15.63
C ILE A 70 -37.14 -6.45 16.87
N THR A 71 -36.93 -5.13 17.07
CA THR A 71 -37.29 -4.46 18.31
C THR A 71 -38.74 -4.04 18.37
N MET A 72 -39.43 -3.88 17.23
CA MET A 72 -40.83 -3.40 17.19
C MET A 72 -41.79 -4.27 18.04
N SER A 73 -41.54 -5.57 18.13
CA SER A 73 -42.38 -6.51 18.88
C SER A 73 -42.03 -6.61 20.37
N THR A 74 -40.86 -6.13 20.78
CA THR A 74 -40.32 -6.33 22.13
C THR A 74 -41.27 -5.82 23.25
N TRP A 75 -41.88 -4.66 23.07
CA TRP A 75 -42.82 -4.07 24.01
C TRP A 75 -44.18 -3.79 23.39
N ALA A 76 -44.24 -3.37 22.12
CA ALA A 76 -45.51 -2.98 21.50
C ALA A 76 -46.47 -4.17 21.35
N GLU A 77 -45.96 -5.40 21.12
CA GLU A 77 -46.80 -6.60 21.05
C GLU A 77 -47.38 -6.97 22.43
N GLU A 78 -46.58 -6.95 23.51
CA GLU A 78 -47.03 -7.23 24.85
C GLU A 78 -48.05 -6.22 25.34
N ARG A 79 -47.87 -4.93 25.01
CA ARG A 79 -48.81 -3.87 25.31
C ARG A 79 -50.14 -4.06 24.53
N ARG A 80 -50.05 -4.46 23.26
CA ARG A 80 -51.25 -4.75 22.44
C ARG A 80 -52.06 -5.87 23.01
N GLN A 81 -51.38 -6.88 23.59
CA GLN A 81 -52.00 -8.07 24.18
C GLN A 81 -52.38 -7.89 25.66
N GLY A 82 -51.96 -6.81 26.31
CA GLY A 82 -52.11 -6.58 27.75
C GLY A 82 -51.28 -7.50 28.64
N THR A 83 -50.30 -8.21 28.06
CA THR A 83 -49.45 -9.13 28.82
C THR A 83 -48.30 -8.42 29.54
N ASP A 84 -48.06 -7.15 29.21
CA ASP A 84 -47.06 -6.31 29.90
C ASP A 84 -47.43 -6.07 31.38
N GLU A 85 -48.72 -5.97 31.72
CA GLU A 85 -49.18 -5.85 33.12
C GLU A 85 -48.85 -7.12 33.92
N LEU A 86 -49.10 -8.30 33.35
CA LEU A 86 -48.72 -9.58 33.97
C LEU A 86 -47.23 -9.70 34.20
N LEU A 87 -46.43 -9.28 33.23
CA LEU A 87 -44.93 -9.32 33.32
C LEU A 87 -44.42 -8.40 34.43
N LEU A 88 -45.01 -7.23 34.60
CA LEU A 88 -44.55 -6.23 35.56
C LEU A 88 -45.14 -6.47 36.98
N THR A 89 -46.13 -7.35 37.14
CA THR A 89 -46.63 -7.77 38.47
C THR A 89 -45.87 -8.97 39.03
N MET A 90 -45.03 -9.62 38.25
CA MET A 90 -44.16 -10.68 38.75
C MET A 90 -43.06 -10.17 39.68
N PRO A 91 -42.60 -11.00 40.65
CA PRO A 91 -41.54 -10.61 41.58
C PRO A 91 -40.17 -10.57 40.87
N ALA A 92 -40.02 -9.64 39.95
CA ALA A 92 -38.81 -9.37 39.13
C ALA A 92 -38.48 -7.89 39.25
N SER A 93 -37.19 -7.56 39.24
CA SER A 93 -36.78 -6.17 39.12
C SER A 93 -36.97 -5.66 37.67
N ASP A 94 -37.29 -4.38 37.49
CA ASP A 94 -37.38 -3.76 36.16
C ASP A 94 -36.11 -4.00 35.33
N LEU A 95 -34.93 -3.99 35.99
CA LEU A 95 -33.66 -4.29 35.39
C LEU A 95 -33.63 -5.71 34.78
N ASP A 96 -34.13 -6.73 35.51
CA ASP A 96 -34.10 -8.13 35.05
C ASP A 96 -34.96 -8.28 33.80
N VAL A 97 -36.06 -7.58 33.75
CA VAL A 97 -36.99 -7.60 32.57
C VAL A 97 -36.38 -6.89 31.38
N VAL A 98 -35.85 -5.67 31.58
CA VAL A 98 -35.26 -4.86 30.49
C VAL A 98 -34.05 -5.58 29.89
N VAL A 99 -33.11 -6.02 30.73
CA VAL A 99 -31.90 -6.71 30.30
C VAL A 99 -32.22 -8.07 29.67
N GLY A 100 -33.21 -8.82 30.21
CA GLY A 100 -33.62 -10.11 29.63
C GLY A 100 -34.17 -9.97 28.21
N LYS A 101 -35.02 -8.97 27.96
CA LYS A 101 -35.57 -8.65 26.64
C LYS A 101 -34.50 -8.14 25.68
N TYR A 102 -33.61 -7.25 26.16
CA TYR A 102 -32.50 -6.74 25.38
C TYR A 102 -31.56 -7.87 24.92
N LEU A 103 -31.16 -8.76 25.80
CA LEU A 103 -30.32 -9.91 25.50
C LEU A 103 -30.97 -10.89 24.51
N ALA A 104 -32.31 -11.06 24.57
CA ALA A 104 -33.03 -11.87 23.58
C ALA A 104 -32.93 -11.24 22.18
N GLY A 105 -33.17 -9.94 22.03
CA GLY A 105 -33.01 -9.22 20.77
C GLY A 105 -31.59 -9.26 20.27
N LEU A 106 -30.62 -9.09 21.18
CA LEU A 106 -29.20 -9.17 20.85
C LEU A 106 -28.80 -10.56 20.35
N ALA A 107 -29.29 -11.63 20.97
CA ALA A 107 -29.01 -12.99 20.52
C ALA A 107 -29.59 -13.27 19.13
N ILE A 108 -30.81 -12.80 18.84
CA ILE A 108 -31.42 -12.89 17.50
C ILE A 108 -30.57 -12.18 16.45
N PHE A 109 -30.15 -10.95 16.74
CA PHE A 109 -29.26 -10.19 15.87
C PHE A 109 -27.91 -10.87 15.67
N SER A 110 -27.29 -11.36 16.78
CA SER A 110 -26.00 -12.05 16.74
C SER A 110 -26.05 -13.30 15.86
N VAL A 111 -27.11 -14.08 15.93
CA VAL A 111 -27.31 -15.25 15.06
C VAL A 111 -27.41 -14.83 13.58
N SER A 112 -28.17 -13.76 13.29
CA SER A 112 -28.31 -13.23 11.93
C SER A 112 -26.97 -12.74 11.38
N LEU A 113 -26.22 -12.00 12.19
CA LEU A 113 -24.91 -11.49 11.83
C LEU A 113 -23.89 -12.62 11.63
N TRP A 114 -23.92 -13.65 12.48
CA TRP A 114 -23.07 -14.83 12.35
C TRP A 114 -23.33 -15.56 11.02
N PHE A 115 -24.59 -15.76 10.60
CA PHE A 115 -24.92 -16.34 9.31
C PHE A 115 -24.39 -15.50 8.14
N SER A 116 -24.51 -14.17 8.23
CA SER A 116 -23.93 -13.25 7.24
C SER A 116 -22.40 -13.40 7.18
N MET A 117 -21.75 -13.36 8.33
CA MET A 117 -20.29 -13.52 8.46
C MET A 117 -19.81 -14.84 7.85
N PHE A 118 -20.41 -15.95 8.26
CA PHE A 118 -20.05 -17.27 7.80
C PHE A 118 -20.25 -17.43 6.29
N SER A 119 -21.39 -16.99 5.78
CA SER A 119 -21.72 -17.11 4.35
C SER A 119 -20.79 -16.27 3.48
N ILE A 120 -20.51 -15.04 3.87
CA ILE A 120 -19.59 -14.13 3.12
C ILE A 120 -18.16 -14.66 3.19
N TYR A 121 -17.73 -15.15 4.35
CA TYR A 121 -16.39 -15.75 4.48
C TYR A 121 -16.21 -16.98 3.57
N LEU A 122 -17.23 -17.82 3.45
CA LEU A 122 -17.22 -18.95 2.51
C LEU A 122 -17.04 -18.48 1.05
N ILE A 123 -17.71 -17.40 0.65
CA ILE A 123 -17.58 -16.86 -0.71
C ILE A 123 -16.16 -16.36 -0.97
N PHE A 124 -15.58 -15.66 -0.02
CA PHE A 124 -14.20 -15.21 -0.13
C PHE A 124 -13.25 -16.41 -0.27
N SER A 125 -13.31 -17.37 0.66
CA SER A 125 -12.35 -18.47 0.72
C SER A 125 -12.46 -19.42 -0.47
N TRP A 126 -13.65 -19.67 -1.00
CA TRP A 126 -13.87 -20.62 -2.10
C TRP A 126 -13.89 -19.97 -3.48
N GLY A 127 -14.35 -18.74 -3.59
CA GLY A 127 -14.66 -18.12 -4.88
C GLY A 127 -13.84 -16.89 -5.25
N LEU A 128 -13.32 -16.11 -4.29
CA LEU A 128 -12.73 -14.80 -4.59
C LEU A 128 -11.24 -14.72 -4.20
N GLY A 129 -10.84 -15.34 -3.10
CA GLY A 129 -9.52 -15.28 -2.51
C GLY A 129 -9.60 -15.15 -0.99
N TRP A 130 -8.55 -15.52 -0.28
CA TRP A 130 -8.55 -15.52 1.18
C TRP A 130 -8.45 -14.10 1.73
N PRO A 131 -9.48 -13.59 2.45
CA PRO A 131 -9.40 -12.28 3.07
C PRO A 131 -8.45 -12.32 4.27
N ASP A 132 -8.00 -11.16 4.73
CA ASP A 132 -7.36 -11.04 6.04
C ASP A 132 -8.38 -11.36 7.13
N SER A 133 -8.13 -12.45 7.88
CA SER A 133 -9.08 -12.92 8.89
C SER A 133 -9.25 -11.95 10.05
N GLY A 134 -8.20 -11.21 10.42
CA GLY A 134 -8.26 -10.21 11.47
C GLY A 134 -9.07 -8.98 11.07
N LEU A 135 -8.83 -8.47 9.87
CA LEU A 135 -9.63 -7.41 9.26
C LEU A 135 -11.10 -7.81 9.16
N PHE A 136 -11.36 -9.02 8.65
CA PHE A 136 -12.70 -9.55 8.45
C PHE A 136 -13.48 -9.66 9.77
N ILE A 137 -12.89 -10.30 10.78
CA ILE A 137 -13.51 -10.47 12.11
C ILE A 137 -13.65 -9.12 12.81
N GLY A 138 -12.63 -8.26 12.76
CA GLY A 138 -12.66 -6.91 13.35
C GLY A 138 -13.84 -6.09 12.82
N THR A 139 -14.06 -6.10 11.51
CA THR A 139 -15.20 -5.41 10.86
C THR A 139 -16.53 -5.96 11.37
N TYR A 140 -16.71 -7.29 11.46
CA TYR A 140 -17.94 -7.88 11.98
C TYR A 140 -18.16 -7.63 13.47
N ILE A 141 -17.11 -7.53 14.28
CA ILE A 141 -17.20 -7.07 15.67
C ILE A 141 -17.73 -5.63 15.72
N GLY A 142 -17.24 -4.75 14.83
CA GLY A 142 -17.78 -3.39 14.70
C GLY A 142 -19.26 -3.34 14.35
N TYR A 143 -19.73 -4.16 13.38
CA TYR A 143 -21.15 -4.29 13.05
C TYR A 143 -21.98 -4.76 14.25
N TRP A 144 -21.43 -5.66 15.04
CA TRP A 144 -22.07 -6.13 16.25
C TRP A 144 -22.25 -5.00 17.27
N PHE A 145 -21.24 -4.15 17.47
CA PHE A 145 -21.35 -2.99 18.37
C PHE A 145 -22.33 -1.93 17.88
N ILE A 146 -22.38 -1.64 16.57
CA ILE A 146 -23.41 -0.77 15.98
C ILE A 146 -24.80 -1.35 16.27
N GLY A 147 -24.99 -2.64 16.03
CA GLY A 147 -26.25 -3.32 16.26
C GLY A 147 -26.67 -3.33 17.74
N LEU A 148 -25.73 -3.49 18.68
CA LEU A 148 -25.97 -3.33 20.12
C LEU A 148 -26.58 -1.97 20.45
N ALA A 149 -25.96 -0.89 19.98
CA ALA A 149 -26.43 0.47 20.20
C ALA A 149 -27.82 0.68 19.58
N MET A 150 -28.00 0.29 18.33
CA MET A 150 -29.27 0.44 17.62
C MET A 150 -30.41 -0.38 18.27
N LEU A 151 -30.13 -1.59 18.76
CA LEU A 151 -31.11 -2.43 19.47
C LEU A 151 -31.59 -1.74 20.74
N SER A 152 -30.72 -1.12 21.53
CA SER A 152 -31.09 -0.43 22.75
C SER A 152 -31.98 0.78 22.48
N ILE A 153 -31.70 1.54 21.41
CA ILE A 153 -32.52 2.64 20.92
C ILE A 153 -33.90 2.15 20.45
N GLY A 154 -33.90 1.07 19.63
CA GLY A 154 -35.13 0.48 19.10
C GLY A 154 -36.06 -0.08 20.19
N MET A 155 -35.46 -0.59 21.29
CA MET A 155 -36.26 -1.05 22.43
C MET A 155 -36.99 0.10 23.14
N VAL A 156 -36.33 1.26 23.31
CA VAL A 156 -36.99 2.48 23.83
C VAL A 156 -38.12 2.92 22.91
N ALA A 157 -37.88 2.89 21.58
CA ALA A 157 -38.91 3.27 20.60
C ALA A 157 -40.15 2.35 20.67
N SER A 158 -39.93 1.03 20.77
CA SER A 158 -41.02 0.05 20.93
C SER A 158 -41.83 0.27 22.21
N PHE A 159 -41.17 0.77 23.27
CA PHE A 159 -41.88 1.04 24.52
C PHE A 159 -42.86 2.22 24.45
N LEU A 160 -42.68 3.16 23.52
CA LEU A 160 -43.51 4.36 23.41
C LEU A 160 -44.88 4.13 22.74
N THR A 161 -45.13 2.97 22.16
CA THR A 161 -46.32 2.65 21.37
C THR A 161 -46.86 1.26 21.70
N ASN A 162 -48.15 1.04 21.41
CA ASN A 162 -48.83 -0.27 21.43
C ASN A 162 -49.13 -0.81 20.02
N ASN A 163 -48.62 -0.11 18.96
CA ASN A 163 -48.81 -0.54 17.58
C ASN A 163 -47.44 -0.93 16.97
N LEU A 164 -47.36 -2.14 16.44
CA LEU A 164 -46.12 -2.68 15.85
C LEU A 164 -45.54 -1.80 14.73
N THR A 165 -46.40 -1.34 13.82
CA THR A 165 -46.01 -0.51 12.68
C THR A 165 -45.45 0.84 13.15
N VAL A 166 -46.10 1.47 14.13
CA VAL A 166 -45.61 2.72 14.73
C VAL A 166 -44.31 2.46 15.50
N GLY A 167 -44.20 1.34 16.20
CA GLY A 167 -42.98 0.92 16.86
C GLY A 167 -41.79 0.74 15.89
N PHE A 168 -42.02 0.18 14.71
CA PHE A 168 -41.06 0.07 13.64
C PHE A 168 -40.64 1.45 13.16
N ILE A 169 -41.57 2.34 12.85
CA ILE A 169 -41.28 3.69 12.35
C ILE A 169 -40.48 4.50 13.40
N PHE A 170 -40.89 4.45 14.66
CA PHE A 170 -40.16 5.13 15.74
C PHE A 170 -38.76 4.53 15.92
N GLY A 171 -38.64 3.21 15.79
CA GLY A 171 -37.33 2.54 15.80
C GLY A 171 -36.42 3.04 14.68
N MET A 172 -36.94 3.23 13.47
CA MET A 172 -36.17 3.82 12.37
C MET A 172 -35.82 5.28 12.65
N ILE A 173 -36.76 6.12 13.04
CA ILE A 173 -36.54 7.56 13.28
C ILE A 173 -35.51 7.79 14.38
N PHE A 174 -35.56 7.04 15.47
CA PHE A 174 -34.64 7.20 16.59
C PHE A 174 -33.23 6.67 16.29
N ASN A 175 -33.11 5.66 15.42
CA ASN A 175 -31.81 5.16 14.94
C ASN A 175 -31.23 5.98 13.77
N LEU A 176 -32.04 6.81 13.13
CA LEU A 176 -31.66 7.61 11.97
C LEU A 176 -30.44 8.53 12.23
N PRO A 177 -30.33 9.25 13.37
CA PRO A 177 -29.13 10.05 13.65
C PRO A 177 -27.87 9.23 13.68
N LEU A 178 -27.90 8.03 14.28
CA LEU A 178 -26.73 7.16 14.37
C LEU A 178 -26.25 6.71 12.97
N ALA A 179 -27.16 6.47 12.04
CA ALA A 179 -26.86 6.08 10.68
C ALA A 179 -26.43 7.26 9.77
N LEU A 180 -27.08 8.45 9.93
CA LEU A 180 -26.89 9.58 9.00
C LEU A 180 -25.78 10.55 9.41
N PHE A 181 -25.38 10.61 10.67
CA PHE A 181 -24.32 11.55 11.08
C PHE A 181 -22.98 11.31 10.37
N GLY A 182 -22.74 10.10 9.87
CA GLY A 182 -21.57 9.79 9.03
C GLY A 182 -21.56 10.51 7.68
N VAL A 183 -22.74 10.92 7.20
CA VAL A 183 -22.92 11.66 5.93
C VAL A 183 -23.40 13.10 6.17
N ALA A 184 -23.06 13.67 7.32
CA ALA A 184 -23.46 15.03 7.71
C ALA A 184 -23.06 16.09 6.67
N ASP A 185 -21.95 15.89 5.97
CA ASP A 185 -21.44 16.76 4.91
C ASP A 185 -22.44 16.96 3.76
N TRP A 186 -23.36 16.01 3.54
CA TRP A 186 -24.39 16.12 2.50
C TRP A 186 -25.56 17.02 2.91
N ILE A 187 -25.77 17.19 4.21
CA ILE A 187 -26.92 17.87 4.78
C ILE A 187 -26.52 19.26 5.28
N ILE A 188 -25.33 19.38 5.86
CA ILE A 188 -24.84 20.57 6.54
C ILE A 188 -23.80 21.28 5.66
N ARG A 189 -24.12 22.53 5.29
CA ARG A 189 -23.26 23.34 4.42
C ARG A 189 -22.04 23.96 5.10
N ASP A 190 -22.08 24.07 6.43
CA ASP A 190 -20.94 24.59 7.19
C ASP A 190 -19.94 23.47 7.50
N PRO A 191 -18.72 23.53 6.92
CA PRO A 191 -17.73 22.47 7.07
C PRO A 191 -17.32 22.20 8.52
N GLY A 192 -17.17 23.26 9.32
CA GLY A 192 -16.75 23.14 10.72
C GLY A 192 -17.79 22.45 11.59
N PHE A 193 -19.06 22.80 11.40
CA PHE A 193 -20.18 22.17 12.13
C PHE A 193 -20.45 20.74 11.66
N ALA A 194 -20.34 20.49 10.34
CA ALA A 194 -20.46 19.13 9.78
C ALA A 194 -19.37 18.20 10.33
N GLN A 195 -18.13 18.67 10.40
CA GLN A 195 -17.00 17.90 10.94
C GLN A 195 -17.15 17.62 12.45
N ALA A 196 -17.64 18.60 13.23
CA ALA A 196 -17.92 18.40 14.65
C ALA A 196 -18.98 17.31 14.90
N ILE A 197 -20.06 17.28 14.10
CA ILE A 197 -21.09 16.23 14.18
C ILE A 197 -20.55 14.88 13.72
N LYS A 198 -19.78 14.85 12.64
CA LYS A 198 -19.20 13.63 12.07
C LYS A 198 -18.29 12.91 13.06
N ARG A 199 -17.51 13.65 13.85
CA ARG A 199 -16.66 13.09 14.91
C ARG A 199 -17.42 12.25 15.94
N TRP A 200 -18.70 12.57 16.18
CA TRP A 200 -19.58 11.83 17.10
C TRP A 200 -20.48 10.80 16.39
N SER A 201 -20.28 10.57 15.10
CA SER A 201 -21.06 9.60 14.35
C SER A 201 -20.65 8.16 14.67
N ALA A 202 -21.59 7.23 14.50
CA ALA A 202 -21.26 5.81 14.57
C ALA A 202 -20.25 5.40 13.50
N ALA A 203 -20.27 6.04 12.34
CA ALA A 203 -19.34 5.75 11.24
C ALA A 203 -17.88 6.07 11.61
N GLU A 204 -17.62 7.21 12.28
CA GLU A 204 -16.28 7.60 12.72
C GLU A 204 -15.75 6.64 13.79
N GLN A 205 -16.60 6.29 14.76
CA GLN A 205 -16.23 5.34 15.82
C GLN A 205 -16.11 3.89 15.33
N PHE A 206 -16.75 3.58 14.21
CA PHE A 206 -16.64 2.30 13.52
C PHE A 206 -15.40 2.20 12.63
N ALA A 207 -14.85 3.33 12.18
CA ALA A 207 -13.73 3.37 11.23
C ALA A 207 -12.50 2.55 11.68
N ASP A 208 -12.22 2.47 12.98
CA ASP A 208 -11.18 1.61 13.52
C ASP A 208 -11.47 0.12 13.27
N PHE A 209 -12.70 -0.31 13.55
CA PHE A 209 -13.12 -1.71 13.36
C PHE A 209 -13.10 -2.10 11.87
N GLU A 210 -13.47 -1.18 10.97
CA GLU A 210 -13.40 -1.36 9.52
C GLU A 210 -11.99 -1.65 9.04
N ARG A 211 -10.98 -1.09 9.71
CA ARG A 211 -9.56 -1.35 9.46
C ARG A 211 -9.03 -2.59 10.17
N GLY A 212 -9.83 -3.28 10.97
CA GLY A 212 -9.39 -4.41 11.79
C GLY A 212 -8.69 -3.99 13.09
N VAL A 213 -8.78 -2.73 13.48
CA VAL A 213 -8.25 -2.22 14.76
C VAL A 213 -9.37 -2.22 15.81
N ILE A 214 -9.16 -2.90 16.90
CA ILE A 214 -10.08 -2.91 18.03
C ILE A 214 -9.67 -1.81 19.01
N SER A 215 -10.44 -0.70 19.00
CA SER A 215 -10.18 0.45 19.90
C SER A 215 -11.10 0.43 21.11
N LEU A 216 -10.54 0.70 22.29
CA LEU A 216 -11.31 0.79 23.51
C LEU A 216 -12.27 2.01 23.50
N SER A 217 -11.88 3.08 22.81
CA SER A 217 -12.73 4.26 22.62
C SER A 217 -14.00 3.93 21.83
N GLY A 218 -13.86 3.20 20.70
CA GLY A 218 -15.00 2.72 19.91
C GLY A 218 -15.93 1.79 20.70
N ILE A 219 -15.35 0.82 21.44
CA ILE A 219 -16.13 -0.08 22.30
C ILE A 219 -16.90 0.73 23.36
N SER A 220 -16.24 1.66 24.06
CA SER A 220 -16.84 2.46 25.12
C SER A 220 -17.99 3.32 24.58
N TYR A 221 -17.83 3.91 23.39
CA TYR A 221 -18.88 4.71 22.74
C TYR A 221 -20.19 3.94 22.57
N PHE A 222 -20.12 2.76 21.94
CA PHE A 222 -21.32 1.94 21.71
C PHE A 222 -21.91 1.40 23.03
N LEU A 223 -21.08 0.94 23.96
CA LEU A 223 -21.55 0.47 25.25
C LEU A 223 -22.23 1.57 26.09
N MET A 224 -21.72 2.80 26.04
CA MET A 224 -22.34 3.93 26.73
C MET A 224 -23.71 4.25 26.18
N ILE A 225 -23.92 4.19 24.86
CA ILE A 225 -25.26 4.33 24.26
C ILE A 225 -26.19 3.24 24.82
N VAL A 226 -25.74 2.00 24.86
CA VAL A 226 -26.53 0.88 25.42
C VAL A 226 -26.91 1.15 26.87
N ILE A 227 -25.97 1.56 27.73
CA ILE A 227 -26.22 1.83 29.14
C ILE A 227 -27.25 2.96 29.32
N VAL A 228 -27.08 4.06 28.56
CA VAL A 228 -28.00 5.21 28.62
C VAL A 228 -29.42 4.79 28.19
N MET A 229 -29.53 4.04 27.10
CA MET A 229 -30.85 3.64 26.56
C MET A 229 -31.53 2.57 27.40
N LEU A 230 -30.80 1.63 27.98
CA LEU A 230 -31.35 0.66 28.93
C LEU A 230 -31.82 1.37 30.21
N TYR A 231 -31.03 2.35 30.73
CA TYR A 231 -31.46 3.18 31.84
C TYR A 231 -32.76 3.95 31.52
N LEU A 232 -32.85 4.56 30.33
CA LEU A 232 -34.04 5.24 29.88
C LEU A 232 -35.25 4.28 29.78
N SER A 233 -35.04 3.05 29.30
CA SER A 233 -36.09 2.01 29.30
C SER A 233 -36.60 1.70 30.70
N MET A 234 -35.69 1.60 31.69
CA MET A 234 -36.07 1.41 33.09
C MET A 234 -36.86 2.58 33.66
N VAL A 235 -36.50 3.82 33.33
CA VAL A 235 -37.23 5.01 33.75
C VAL A 235 -38.65 5.02 33.17
N LEU A 236 -38.80 4.62 31.90
CA LEU A 236 -40.13 4.53 31.24
C LEU A 236 -41.04 3.47 31.85
N ILE A 237 -40.46 2.35 32.32
CA ILE A 237 -41.21 1.33 33.10
C ILE A 237 -41.59 1.89 34.48
N GLY A 238 -40.61 2.48 35.22
CA GLY A 238 -40.76 3.04 36.53
C GLY A 238 -41.83 4.15 36.60
N ARG A 239 -42.07 4.87 35.48
CA ARG A 239 -43.11 5.89 35.38
C ARG A 239 -44.51 5.38 35.77
N ARG A 240 -44.81 4.10 35.57
CA ARG A 240 -46.08 3.48 35.95
C ARG A 240 -46.31 3.41 37.47
N HIS A 241 -45.24 3.40 38.25
CA HIS A 241 -45.29 3.36 39.72
C HIS A 241 -45.37 4.76 40.35
N TRP A 242 -45.36 5.84 39.53
CA TRP A 242 -45.45 7.20 40.04
C TRP A 242 -46.91 7.45 40.45
N ARG A 243 -47.08 7.95 41.67
CA ARG A 243 -48.41 8.35 42.16
C ARG A 243 -48.95 9.45 41.26
N GLY A 244 -50.00 9.13 40.52
CA GLY A 244 -50.81 10.08 39.76
C GLY A 244 -51.87 10.67 40.68
N GLY A 245 -52.01 12.01 40.70
CA GLY A 245 -52.98 12.79 41.46
C GLY A 245 -52.56 14.23 41.60
N GLU A 246 -53.48 15.09 42.04
CA GLU A 246 -53.23 16.54 42.24
C GLU A 246 -52.12 16.80 43.26
N ASP A 247 -51.77 15.84 44.15
CA ASP A 247 -50.75 15.89 45.19
C ASP A 247 -49.49 15.10 44.81
N GLY A 248 -49.34 14.66 43.55
CA GLY A 248 -48.18 13.85 43.09
C GLY A 248 -47.00 14.70 42.67
N ASP A 249 -45.85 14.58 43.34
CA ASP A 249 -44.60 15.21 42.92
C ASP A 249 -44.14 14.66 41.57
N SER A 250 -43.93 15.57 40.64
CA SER A 250 -43.42 15.23 39.31
C SER A 250 -41.95 14.83 39.39
N MET A 251 -41.64 13.53 39.34
CA MET A 251 -40.29 12.99 39.39
C MET A 251 -39.50 13.16 38.06
N TRP A 252 -40.10 13.78 37.03
CA TRP A 252 -39.51 13.94 35.72
C TRP A 252 -38.16 14.69 35.76
N GLY A 253 -38.07 15.82 36.46
CA GLY A 253 -36.87 16.59 36.56
C GLY A 253 -35.69 15.78 37.17
N HIS A 254 -36.01 14.96 38.17
CA HIS A 254 -35.03 14.13 38.86
C HIS A 254 -34.45 13.02 37.93
N TYR A 255 -35.32 12.33 37.20
CA TYR A 255 -34.87 11.29 36.26
C TYR A 255 -34.21 11.88 35.00
N PHE A 256 -34.68 13.05 34.54
CA PHE A 256 -34.03 13.79 33.46
C PHE A 256 -32.59 14.20 33.85
N LEU A 257 -32.42 14.76 35.05
CA LEU A 257 -31.10 15.16 35.53
C LEU A 257 -30.13 13.95 35.67
N ARG A 258 -30.64 12.79 36.12
CA ARG A 258 -29.88 11.55 36.19
C ARG A 258 -29.49 11.05 34.79
N ALA A 259 -30.40 11.04 33.85
CA ALA A 259 -30.14 10.66 32.47
C ALA A 259 -29.10 11.59 31.84
N LEU A 260 -29.23 12.91 32.03
CA LEU A 260 -28.31 13.91 31.54
C LEU A 260 -26.89 13.72 32.16
N SER A 261 -26.83 13.50 33.48
CA SER A 261 -25.55 13.25 34.17
C SER A 261 -24.86 11.97 33.66
N LEU A 262 -25.64 10.94 33.33
CA LEU A 262 -25.13 9.70 32.75
C LEU A 262 -24.59 9.91 31.33
N VAL A 263 -25.25 10.75 30.51
CA VAL A 263 -24.79 11.15 29.19
C VAL A 263 -23.46 11.94 29.31
N VAL A 264 -23.41 12.93 30.20
CA VAL A 264 -22.19 13.72 30.43
C VAL A 264 -21.04 12.85 30.90
N LEU A 265 -21.30 11.89 31.80
CA LEU A 265 -20.31 10.91 32.22
C LEU A 265 -19.83 10.04 31.06
N ALA A 266 -20.76 9.55 30.23
CA ALA A 266 -20.45 8.73 29.06
C ALA A 266 -19.55 9.48 28.07
N VAL A 267 -19.89 10.73 27.77
CA VAL A 267 -19.07 11.61 26.90
C VAL A 267 -17.70 11.86 27.52
N GLY A 268 -17.65 12.18 28.82
CA GLY A 268 -16.39 12.39 29.53
C GLY A 268 -15.45 11.16 29.52
N VAL A 269 -15.99 9.98 29.77
CA VAL A 269 -15.24 8.71 29.71
C VAL A 269 -14.75 8.44 28.29
N ASN A 270 -15.59 8.64 27.27
CA ASN A 270 -15.19 8.43 25.87
C ASN A 270 -14.05 9.38 25.45
N VAL A 271 -14.14 10.67 25.81
CA VAL A 271 -13.10 11.67 25.55
C VAL A 271 -11.79 11.30 26.27
N LEU A 272 -11.85 10.87 27.52
CA LEU A 272 -10.67 10.42 28.24
C LEU A 272 -10.01 9.19 27.56
N LEU A 273 -10.82 8.21 27.17
CA LEU A 273 -10.33 7.00 26.51
C LEU A 273 -9.79 7.25 25.10
N SER A 274 -10.30 8.25 24.38
CA SER A 274 -9.79 8.62 23.07
C SER A 274 -8.37 9.22 23.13
N HIS A 275 -7.98 9.80 24.26
CA HIS A 275 -6.62 10.32 24.48
C HIS A 275 -5.63 9.27 25.02
N VAL A 276 -6.10 8.07 25.39
CA VAL A 276 -5.25 6.98 25.90
C VAL A 276 -4.95 6.01 24.77
N SER A 277 -3.81 6.19 24.10
CA SER A 277 -3.36 5.36 22.96
C SER A 277 -3.05 3.89 23.31
N LEU A 278 -3.03 3.54 24.59
CA LEU A 278 -2.61 2.21 25.12
C LEU A 278 -3.59 1.06 24.84
N ALA A 279 -4.76 1.32 24.28
CA ALA A 279 -5.83 0.33 24.15
C ALA A 279 -6.35 0.21 22.70
N ARG A 280 -5.44 0.26 21.74
CA ARG A 280 -5.72 -0.07 20.33
C ARG A 280 -4.97 -1.35 19.98
N TRP A 281 -5.69 -2.34 19.49
CA TRP A 281 -5.13 -3.62 19.07
C TRP A 281 -5.40 -3.86 17.58
N ASP A 282 -4.34 -3.93 16.80
CA ASP A 282 -4.40 -4.29 15.38
C ASP A 282 -4.51 -5.82 15.27
N ALA A 283 -5.69 -6.28 14.87
CA ALA A 283 -5.99 -7.70 14.69
C ALA A 283 -5.59 -8.20 13.30
N THR A 284 -5.16 -7.33 12.37
CA THR A 284 -4.76 -7.73 11.02
C THR A 284 -3.53 -8.62 11.06
N LYS A 285 -3.49 -9.62 10.17
CA LYS A 285 -2.39 -10.59 10.14
C LYS A 285 -1.08 -9.94 9.72
N GLU A 286 -1.13 -9.05 8.75
CA GLU A 286 0.00 -8.30 8.21
C GLU A 286 0.28 -6.99 8.99
N LYS A 287 -0.42 -6.77 10.14
CA LYS A 287 -0.31 -5.55 10.95
C LYS A 287 -0.41 -4.26 10.12
N LEU A 288 -1.40 -4.22 9.24
CA LEU A 288 -1.58 -3.14 8.25
C LEU A 288 -1.77 -1.75 8.87
N ASN A 289 -2.32 -1.69 10.08
CA ASN A 289 -2.72 -0.45 10.74
C ASN A 289 -1.92 -0.13 12.01
N SER A 290 -0.81 -0.81 12.23
CA SER A 290 0.16 -0.49 13.27
C SER A 290 1.44 0.06 12.63
N LEU A 291 2.16 0.91 13.32
CA LEU A 291 3.51 1.35 12.92
C LEU A 291 4.56 0.32 13.33
N SER A 292 5.73 0.36 12.71
CA SER A 292 6.87 -0.45 13.10
C SER A 292 7.33 -0.10 14.52
N ASP A 293 7.96 -1.05 15.19
CA ASP A 293 8.46 -0.83 16.55
C ASP A 293 9.48 0.33 16.60
N LYS A 294 10.26 0.52 15.54
CA LYS A 294 11.19 1.64 15.41
C LYS A 294 10.49 2.98 15.27
N SER A 295 9.44 3.05 14.42
CA SER A 295 8.59 4.24 14.31
C SER A 295 7.97 4.61 15.66
N VAL A 296 7.44 3.61 16.38
CA VAL A 296 6.87 3.80 17.71
C VAL A 296 7.92 4.32 18.71
N GLN A 297 9.13 3.77 18.69
CA GLN A 297 10.23 4.23 19.54
C GLN A 297 10.60 5.69 19.24
N LEU A 298 10.75 6.04 17.96
CA LEU A 298 11.11 7.39 17.52
C LEU A 298 10.04 8.42 17.88
N ILE A 299 8.77 8.12 17.64
CA ILE A 299 7.65 9.00 18.02
C ILE A 299 7.56 9.15 19.56
N ASN A 300 7.78 8.08 20.31
CA ASN A 300 7.82 8.14 21.78
C ASN A 300 8.99 8.98 22.33
N GLN A 301 10.13 8.96 21.66
CA GLN A 301 11.27 9.83 22.01
C GLN A 301 10.89 11.30 21.76
N LEU A 302 10.33 11.62 20.58
CA LEU A 302 9.85 12.96 20.25
C LEU A 302 8.77 13.46 21.22
N ARG A 303 7.85 12.58 21.64
CA ARG A 303 6.81 12.93 22.60
C ARG A 303 7.37 13.34 23.96
N LYS A 304 8.49 12.75 24.38
CA LYS A 304 9.15 13.02 25.68
C LYS A 304 10.09 14.23 25.63
N ASP A 305 10.46 14.69 24.44
CA ASP A 305 11.35 15.84 24.29
C ASP A 305 10.55 17.15 24.38
N ASP A 306 10.71 17.83 25.50
CA ASP A 306 10.02 19.11 25.75
C ASP A 306 10.53 20.26 24.88
N ASN A 307 11.73 20.14 24.31
CA ASN A 307 12.33 21.19 23.47
C ASN A 307 11.71 21.25 22.07
N VAL A 308 11.11 20.15 21.58
CA VAL A 308 10.49 20.11 20.27
C VAL A 308 9.08 20.71 20.37
N PRO A 309 8.74 21.76 19.57
CA PRO A 309 7.38 22.28 19.50
C PRO A 309 6.38 21.24 18.98
N PRO A 310 5.06 21.45 19.19
CA PRO A 310 4.06 20.61 18.57
C PRO A 310 4.18 20.59 17.04
N ILE A 311 4.07 19.38 16.47
CA ILE A 311 4.14 19.16 15.02
C ILE A 311 2.71 19.10 14.48
N LYS A 312 2.40 19.97 13.52
CA LYS A 312 1.13 19.96 12.81
C LYS A 312 1.32 19.32 11.43
N ILE A 313 0.44 18.37 11.09
CA ILE A 313 0.42 17.69 9.80
C ILE A 313 -0.91 18.03 9.10
N ASP A 314 -0.83 18.81 8.04
CA ASP A 314 -1.97 19.12 7.18
C ASP A 314 -1.93 18.19 5.95
N ALA A 315 -2.77 17.17 5.94
CA ALA A 315 -2.89 16.25 4.81
C ALA A 315 -3.99 16.70 3.85
N TYR A 316 -3.70 16.65 2.55
CA TYR A 316 -4.61 17.06 1.47
C TYR A 316 -4.90 15.87 0.58
N VAL A 317 -6.16 15.46 0.53
CA VAL A 317 -6.57 14.21 -0.10
C VAL A 317 -7.84 14.41 -0.91
N SER A 318 -7.87 13.95 -2.15
CA SER A 318 -9.10 13.96 -2.96
C SER A 318 -10.18 13.04 -2.37
N PRO A 319 -11.45 13.45 -2.31
CA PRO A 319 -12.56 12.64 -1.79
C PRO A 319 -12.70 11.32 -2.54
N GLN A 320 -12.61 11.38 -3.85
CA GLN A 320 -12.61 10.21 -4.73
C GLN A 320 -11.24 10.08 -5.40
N VAL A 321 -10.71 8.87 -5.43
CA VAL A 321 -9.46 8.53 -6.11
C VAL A 321 -9.72 7.32 -7.01
N PRO A 322 -8.95 7.16 -8.08
CA PRO A 322 -8.99 5.94 -8.90
C PRO A 322 -8.80 4.67 -8.06
N ALA A 323 -9.35 3.56 -8.55
CA ALA A 323 -9.28 2.27 -7.88
C ALA A 323 -7.85 1.88 -7.46
N GLU A 324 -6.89 2.15 -8.33
CA GLU A 324 -5.46 1.90 -8.12
C GLU A 324 -4.84 2.68 -6.96
N TYR A 325 -5.39 3.85 -6.62
CA TYR A 325 -4.95 4.69 -5.51
C TYR A 325 -5.76 4.49 -4.22
N ALA A 326 -6.82 3.67 -4.26
CA ALA A 326 -7.72 3.48 -3.12
C ALA A 326 -7.00 2.87 -1.90
N ALA A 327 -6.18 1.86 -2.12
CA ALA A 327 -5.37 1.24 -1.06
C ALA A 327 -4.31 2.20 -0.50
N LEU A 328 -3.61 2.91 -1.39
CA LEU A 328 -2.60 3.91 -1.02
C LEU A 328 -3.19 5.02 -0.14
N LYS A 329 -4.31 5.63 -0.58
CA LYS A 329 -5.04 6.64 0.19
C LYS A 329 -5.42 6.14 1.57
N ARG A 330 -5.93 4.91 1.67
CA ARG A 330 -6.31 4.30 2.94
C ARG A 330 -5.13 4.12 3.86
N ASN A 331 -4.03 3.55 3.36
CA ASN A 331 -2.80 3.37 4.12
C ASN A 331 -2.23 4.71 4.60
N PHE A 332 -2.29 5.73 3.76
CA PHE A 332 -1.85 7.07 4.10
C PHE A 332 -2.64 7.66 5.27
N ILE A 333 -3.98 7.66 5.16
CA ILE A 333 -4.86 8.18 6.22
C ILE A 333 -4.70 7.36 7.50
N SER A 334 -4.61 6.02 7.40
CA SER A 334 -4.43 5.15 8.56
C SER A 334 -3.10 5.43 9.29
N SER A 335 -2.00 5.60 8.53
CA SER A 335 -0.69 5.93 9.12
C SER A 335 -0.69 7.27 9.82
N LEU A 336 -1.34 8.29 9.24
CA LEU A 336 -1.47 9.60 9.85
C LEU A 336 -2.23 9.56 11.18
N GLN A 337 -3.34 8.84 11.23
CA GLN A 337 -4.14 8.67 12.45
C GLN A 337 -3.38 7.91 13.55
N GLU A 338 -2.60 6.91 13.16
CA GLU A 338 -1.76 6.18 14.10
C GLU A 338 -0.64 7.07 14.67
N LEU A 339 -0.01 7.90 13.83
CA LEU A 339 0.99 8.88 14.25
C LEU A 339 0.39 9.91 15.23
N GLU A 340 -0.82 10.41 14.97
CA GLU A 340 -1.54 11.30 15.87
C GLU A 340 -1.81 10.64 17.23
N SER A 341 -2.31 9.38 17.19
CA SER A 341 -2.61 8.59 18.40
C SER A 341 -1.37 8.37 19.27
N LEU A 342 -0.23 8.02 18.65
CA LEU A 342 1.04 7.77 19.38
C LEU A 342 1.71 9.06 19.82
N GLY A 343 1.66 10.10 19.00
CA GLY A 343 2.23 11.40 19.29
C GLY A 343 1.53 12.16 20.41
N GLY A 344 0.29 11.78 20.72
CA GLY A 344 -0.53 12.47 21.71
C GLY A 344 -0.66 13.97 21.39
N GLY A 345 -0.52 14.85 22.35
CA GLY A 345 -0.62 16.30 22.11
C GLY A 345 0.52 16.92 21.29
N LYS A 346 1.60 16.20 21.01
CA LYS A 346 2.76 16.67 20.22
C LYS A 346 2.55 16.60 18.72
N ILE A 347 1.74 15.65 18.24
CA ILE A 347 1.44 15.50 16.82
C ILE A 347 -0.05 15.73 16.63
N GLN A 348 -0.41 16.67 15.77
CA GLN A 348 -1.78 16.99 15.40
C GLN A 348 -1.95 16.79 13.91
N VAL A 349 -2.97 16.03 13.51
CA VAL A 349 -3.23 15.70 12.11
C VAL A 349 -4.58 16.28 11.67
N ASP A 350 -4.54 17.10 10.63
CA ASP A 350 -5.73 17.62 9.97
C ASP A 350 -5.84 17.01 8.56
N VAL A 351 -6.79 16.10 8.35
CA VAL A 351 -7.04 15.51 7.03
C VAL A 351 -8.09 16.33 6.29
N ASN A 352 -7.64 17.09 5.30
CA ASN A 352 -8.47 17.94 4.46
C ASN A 352 -8.87 17.19 3.19
N GLN A 353 -10.17 16.90 3.04
CA GLN A 353 -10.70 16.40 1.78
C GLN A 353 -10.93 17.58 0.83
N ILE A 354 -10.20 17.63 -0.26
CA ILE A 354 -10.21 18.75 -1.20
C ILE A 354 -10.61 18.30 -2.60
N GLU A 355 -11.47 19.09 -3.23
CA GLU A 355 -11.81 18.96 -4.65
C GLU A 355 -11.02 19.99 -5.48
N ASN A 356 -10.78 19.67 -6.74
CA ASN A 356 -10.11 20.57 -7.66
C ASN A 356 -10.85 21.93 -7.69
N PHE A 357 -10.09 23.02 -7.79
CA PHE A 357 -10.59 24.40 -7.81
C PHE A 357 -11.30 24.87 -6.53
N SER A 358 -11.20 24.12 -5.43
CA SER A 358 -11.70 24.58 -4.13
C SER A 358 -10.78 25.64 -3.50
N LYS A 359 -11.30 26.42 -2.53
CA LYS A 359 -10.47 27.37 -1.78
C LYS A 359 -9.33 26.68 -1.03
N GLN A 360 -9.59 25.47 -0.55
CA GLN A 360 -8.59 24.65 0.16
C GLN A 360 -7.52 24.13 -0.79
N ALA A 361 -7.87 23.77 -2.04
CA ALA A 361 -6.92 23.40 -3.07
C ALA A 361 -5.96 24.58 -3.38
N THR A 362 -6.51 25.78 -3.58
CA THR A 362 -5.68 26.98 -3.78
C THR A 362 -4.77 27.29 -2.59
N LEU A 363 -5.21 27.01 -1.36
CA LEU A 363 -4.38 27.15 -0.17
C LEU A 363 -3.23 26.13 -0.17
N ALA A 364 -3.54 24.85 -0.48
CA ALA A 364 -2.54 23.78 -0.57
C ALA A 364 -1.46 24.10 -1.60
N GLU A 365 -1.86 24.55 -2.79
CA GLU A 365 -0.94 24.96 -3.86
C GLU A 365 -0.06 26.15 -3.47
N ARG A 366 -0.68 27.25 -3.01
CA ARG A 366 0.05 28.51 -2.74
C ARG A 366 0.92 28.45 -1.49
N THR A 367 0.45 27.77 -0.43
CA THR A 367 1.14 27.77 0.86
C THR A 367 2.18 26.66 0.95
N TYR A 368 1.84 25.50 0.37
CA TYR A 368 2.64 24.28 0.52
C TYR A 368 3.21 23.75 -0.79
N GLY A 369 2.77 24.25 -1.95
CA GLY A 369 3.19 23.70 -3.24
C GLY A 369 2.67 22.30 -3.50
N ILE A 370 1.53 21.93 -2.86
CA ILE A 370 0.86 20.64 -3.10
C ILE A 370 -0.09 20.84 -4.28
N GLU A 371 0.32 20.34 -5.44
CA GLU A 371 -0.42 20.43 -6.69
C GLU A 371 -1.16 19.13 -7.00
N PRO A 372 -2.27 19.20 -7.76
CA PRO A 372 -2.96 18.00 -8.23
C PRO A 372 -2.08 17.26 -9.24
N ARG A 373 -2.04 15.94 -9.14
CA ARG A 373 -1.33 15.10 -10.12
C ARG A 373 -2.33 14.47 -11.07
N GLU A 374 -2.05 14.58 -12.35
CA GLU A 374 -2.80 13.87 -13.38
C GLU A 374 -2.48 12.36 -13.29
N VAL A 375 -3.52 11.55 -13.13
CA VAL A 375 -3.41 10.09 -13.14
C VAL A 375 -4.32 9.53 -14.22
N ASP A 376 -3.79 8.62 -15.01
CA ASP A 376 -4.57 7.92 -16.02
C ASP A 376 -5.34 6.78 -15.34
N THR A 377 -6.66 6.73 -15.54
CA THR A 377 -7.51 5.67 -15.00
C THR A 377 -8.18 4.92 -16.13
N ASN A 378 -8.30 3.62 -15.96
CA ASN A 378 -8.97 2.78 -16.93
C ASN A 378 -10.38 2.43 -16.41
N MET A 379 -11.33 3.34 -16.57
CA MET A 379 -12.73 3.08 -16.23
C MET A 379 -13.47 2.56 -17.46
N GLY A 380 -13.61 1.25 -17.50
CA GLY A 380 -14.52 0.62 -18.46
C GLY A 380 -14.08 0.65 -19.93
N GLY A 381 -12.77 0.56 -20.20
CA GLY A 381 -12.23 0.63 -21.57
C GLY A 381 -12.14 2.06 -22.13
N SER A 382 -12.31 3.06 -21.26
CA SER A 382 -12.03 4.46 -21.57
C SER A 382 -10.94 4.96 -20.63
N ARG A 383 -9.79 5.34 -21.16
CA ARG A 383 -8.78 6.07 -20.40
C ARG A 383 -9.36 7.42 -20.04
N LYS A 384 -9.55 7.65 -18.74
CA LYS A 384 -9.95 8.93 -18.18
C LYS A 384 -8.76 9.48 -17.40
N ARG A 385 -8.40 10.71 -17.70
CA ARG A 385 -7.40 11.44 -16.95
C ARG A 385 -8.09 12.15 -15.78
N GLU A 386 -7.67 11.85 -14.56
CA GLU A 386 -8.21 12.47 -13.35
C GLU A 386 -7.08 13.15 -12.58
N GLU A 387 -7.35 14.34 -12.08
CA GLU A 387 -6.45 15.06 -11.20
C GLU A 387 -6.78 14.74 -9.74
N ILE A 388 -5.79 14.23 -9.00
CA ILE A 388 -5.97 13.90 -7.60
C ILE A 388 -4.92 14.56 -6.71
N TYR A 389 -5.32 14.87 -5.49
CA TYR A 389 -4.44 15.31 -4.41
C TYR A 389 -4.17 14.14 -3.47
N LEU A 390 -2.91 13.92 -3.12
CA LEU A 390 -2.48 12.95 -2.12
C LEU A 390 -1.14 13.39 -1.54
N GLY A 391 -1.15 14.45 -0.74
CA GLY A 391 0.06 15.05 -0.17
C GLY A 391 -0.12 15.46 1.29
N ALA A 392 0.98 15.83 1.94
CA ALA A 392 0.97 16.34 3.31
C ALA A 392 2.03 17.42 3.53
N ALA A 393 1.71 18.38 4.37
CA ALA A 393 2.62 19.40 4.87
C ALA A 393 2.83 19.23 6.38
N PHE A 394 4.08 19.19 6.79
CA PHE A 394 4.52 19.05 8.17
C PHE A 394 5.07 20.41 8.61
N THR A 395 4.59 20.92 9.73
CA THR A 395 5.03 22.20 10.28
C THR A 395 5.40 22.06 11.76
N CYS A 396 6.56 22.60 12.15
CA CYS A 396 7.03 22.62 13.53
C CYS A 396 7.65 23.99 13.80
N GLY A 397 6.97 24.86 14.51
CA GLY A 397 7.39 26.25 14.65
C GLY A 397 7.45 26.98 13.31
N LEU A 398 8.66 27.35 12.87
CA LEU A 398 8.90 28.02 11.57
C LEU A 398 9.33 27.04 10.47
N ASP A 399 9.71 25.83 10.84
CA ASP A 399 10.19 24.83 9.90
C ASP A 399 9.04 24.11 9.21
N LYS A 400 9.26 23.81 7.94
CA LYS A 400 8.27 23.17 7.09
C LYS A 400 8.91 22.10 6.21
N VAL A 401 8.31 20.92 6.20
CA VAL A 401 8.62 19.83 5.25
C VAL A 401 7.35 19.50 4.49
N VAL A 402 7.43 19.29 3.19
CA VAL A 402 6.28 19.00 2.34
C VAL A 402 6.51 17.74 1.56
N ILE A 403 5.51 16.86 1.54
CA ILE A 403 5.39 15.75 0.61
C ILE A 403 4.32 16.17 -0.42
N PRO A 404 4.72 16.60 -1.62
CA PRO A 404 3.79 17.13 -2.61
C PRO A 404 2.78 16.08 -3.07
N PHE A 405 3.24 14.84 -3.25
CA PHE A 405 2.44 13.71 -3.64
C PHE A 405 3.06 12.40 -3.13
N ILE A 406 2.21 11.45 -2.75
CA ILE A 406 2.64 10.09 -2.36
C ILE A 406 2.38 9.15 -3.52
N ASP A 407 3.46 8.64 -4.10
CA ASP A 407 3.43 7.70 -5.21
C ASP A 407 3.25 6.24 -4.74
N LYS A 408 2.79 5.37 -5.64
CA LYS A 408 2.43 3.96 -5.31
C LYS A 408 3.59 3.14 -4.75
N GLY A 409 4.81 3.35 -5.26
CA GLY A 409 5.99 2.58 -4.84
C GLY A 409 6.78 3.20 -3.69
N ILE A 410 6.26 4.25 -3.03
CA ILE A 410 6.93 4.91 -1.91
C ILE A 410 6.43 4.32 -0.59
N PRO A 411 7.31 3.87 0.33
CA PRO A 411 6.93 3.40 1.65
C PRO A 411 6.36 4.56 2.49
N ILE A 412 5.03 4.58 2.66
CA ILE A 412 4.32 5.68 3.33
C ILE A 412 4.84 5.93 4.74
N GLU A 413 5.00 4.86 5.53
CA GLU A 413 5.45 4.97 6.91
C GLU A 413 6.82 5.65 7.01
N TYR A 414 7.75 5.26 6.14
CA TYR A 414 9.08 5.86 6.06
C TYR A 414 9.01 7.36 5.71
N GLU A 415 8.25 7.70 4.67
CA GLU A 415 8.11 9.10 4.24
C GLU A 415 7.53 9.99 5.35
N LEU A 416 6.51 9.51 6.07
CA LEU A 416 5.87 10.25 7.14
C LEU A 416 6.80 10.41 8.36
N VAL A 417 7.39 9.30 8.82
CA VAL A 417 8.25 9.32 10.02
C VAL A 417 9.54 10.13 9.78
N ARG A 418 10.13 9.99 8.59
CA ARG A 418 11.28 10.79 8.17
C ARG A 418 10.93 12.29 8.15
N SER A 419 9.78 12.66 7.56
CA SER A 419 9.35 14.06 7.50
C SER A 419 9.10 14.65 8.88
N ILE A 420 8.55 13.86 9.81
CA ILE A 420 8.41 14.25 11.22
C ILE A 420 9.78 14.48 11.86
N ALA A 421 10.71 13.53 11.69
CA ALA A 421 12.07 13.68 12.24
C ALA A 421 12.79 14.90 11.67
N THR A 422 12.64 15.14 10.38
CA THR A 422 13.25 16.29 9.69
C THR A 422 12.67 17.62 10.16
N VAL A 423 11.35 17.75 10.28
CA VAL A 423 10.72 19.02 10.70
C VAL A 423 10.94 19.30 12.19
N ALA A 424 11.15 18.24 12.99
CA ALA A 424 11.54 18.35 14.40
C ALA A 424 13.00 18.77 14.61
N GLN A 425 13.72 19.09 13.55
CA GLN A 425 15.15 19.48 13.57
C GLN A 425 16.05 18.43 14.26
N GLN A 426 15.73 17.17 14.15
CA GLN A 426 16.66 16.13 14.58
C GLN A 426 17.96 16.21 13.77
N GLU A 427 19.06 15.93 14.44
CA GLU A 427 20.39 15.97 13.83
C GLU A 427 20.44 15.11 12.57
N ARG A 428 20.82 15.74 11.44
CA ARG A 428 21.02 15.07 10.16
C ARG A 428 22.47 14.63 10.03
N LYS A 429 22.66 13.44 9.51
CA LYS A 429 23.98 12.92 9.19
C LYS A 429 24.56 13.65 7.98
N LYS A 430 25.84 13.94 8.03
CA LYS A 430 26.57 14.63 6.96
C LYS A 430 27.05 13.64 5.92
N LEU A 431 26.55 13.74 4.69
CA LEU A 431 26.89 12.89 3.58
C LEU A 431 27.76 13.64 2.58
N GLY A 432 29.01 13.20 2.40
CA GLY A 432 29.89 13.66 1.34
C GLY A 432 29.61 12.87 0.05
N VAL A 433 29.31 13.56 -1.06
CA VAL A 433 29.20 12.91 -2.38
C VAL A 433 30.42 13.30 -3.21
N LEU A 434 31.24 12.30 -3.53
CA LEU A 434 32.49 12.49 -4.27
C LEU A 434 32.19 12.94 -5.71
N LYS A 435 32.85 14.02 -6.12
CA LYS A 435 32.75 14.55 -7.48
C LYS A 435 33.57 13.69 -8.44
N THR A 436 32.86 12.95 -9.31
CA THR A 436 33.43 12.09 -10.34
C THR A 436 32.96 12.56 -11.72
N ASP A 437 33.18 11.75 -12.77
CA ASP A 437 32.60 12.04 -14.09
C ASP A 437 31.09 11.82 -14.14
N VAL A 438 30.50 11.25 -13.07
CA VAL A 438 29.05 11.17 -12.87
C VAL A 438 28.56 12.48 -12.26
N GLU A 439 27.95 13.34 -13.08
CA GLU A 439 27.50 14.68 -12.68
C GLU A 439 26.17 14.56 -11.90
N LEU A 440 26.24 14.27 -10.59
CA LEU A 440 25.06 14.08 -9.75
C LEU A 440 24.38 15.38 -9.31
N PHE A 441 25.13 16.47 -9.12
CA PHE A 441 24.57 17.77 -8.71
C PHE A 441 24.09 18.63 -9.88
N GLY A 442 24.23 18.13 -11.09
CA GLY A 442 23.97 18.92 -12.27
C GLY A 442 25.06 19.96 -12.54
N GLY A 443 24.97 20.65 -13.65
CA GLY A 443 25.97 21.64 -14.03
C GLY A 443 25.57 22.43 -15.26
N PHE A 444 26.38 23.43 -15.59
CA PHE A 444 26.32 24.12 -16.88
C PHE A 444 27.23 23.43 -17.88
N SER A 445 26.63 22.79 -18.88
CA SER A 445 27.33 22.25 -20.04
C SER A 445 27.13 23.14 -21.25
N MET A 446 27.99 23.03 -22.27
CA MET A 446 27.77 23.69 -23.56
C MET A 446 26.45 23.29 -24.27
N GLN A 447 25.82 22.20 -23.82
CA GLN A 447 24.54 21.70 -24.33
C GLN A 447 23.33 22.19 -23.51
N GLY A 448 23.53 22.94 -22.41
CA GLY A 448 22.49 23.46 -21.53
C GLY A 448 22.74 23.15 -20.06
N GLN A 449 21.79 23.51 -19.22
CA GLN A 449 21.80 23.23 -17.79
C GLN A 449 21.31 21.80 -17.56
N THR A 450 22.15 20.94 -16.99
CA THR A 450 21.76 19.64 -16.45
C THR A 450 21.10 19.81 -15.07
N ALA A 451 19.95 19.21 -14.87
CA ALA A 451 19.27 19.23 -13.58
C ALA A 451 20.01 18.33 -12.57
N GLU A 452 19.86 18.64 -11.29
CA GLU A 452 20.30 17.77 -10.20
C GLU A 452 19.69 16.37 -10.32
N SER A 453 20.47 15.34 -10.02
CA SER A 453 19.99 13.96 -10.14
C SER A 453 18.90 13.66 -9.11
N ARG A 454 17.98 12.77 -9.47
CA ARG A 454 16.92 12.32 -8.54
C ARG A 454 17.48 11.63 -7.28
N LEU A 455 18.66 10.98 -7.38
CA LEU A 455 19.35 10.43 -6.23
C LEU A 455 19.71 11.51 -5.22
N VAL A 456 20.36 12.60 -5.63
CA VAL A 456 20.75 13.69 -4.72
C VAL A 456 19.53 14.36 -4.12
N THR A 457 18.47 14.55 -4.90
CA THR A 457 17.19 15.06 -4.42
C THR A 457 16.61 14.16 -3.32
N GLU A 458 16.66 12.84 -3.48
CA GLU A 458 16.19 11.88 -2.47
C GLU A 458 17.06 11.90 -1.22
N LEU A 459 18.39 11.95 -1.38
CA LEU A 459 19.35 12.01 -0.28
C LEU A 459 19.19 13.28 0.57
N LYS A 460 18.98 14.44 -0.06
CA LYS A 460 18.73 15.72 0.63
C LYS A 460 17.50 15.73 1.51
N LYS A 461 16.56 14.80 1.31
CA LYS A 461 15.40 14.65 2.19
C LYS A 461 15.80 14.17 3.59
N GLN A 462 16.89 13.42 3.74
CA GLN A 462 17.31 12.78 5.00
C GLN A 462 18.67 13.30 5.50
N TYR A 463 19.64 13.53 4.61
CA TYR A 463 21.00 13.89 4.93
C TYR A 463 21.28 15.37 4.70
N ASP A 464 22.34 15.87 5.34
CA ASP A 464 23.02 17.11 4.94
C ASP A 464 24.05 16.73 3.85
N VAL A 465 23.71 16.97 2.58
CA VAL A 465 24.45 16.48 1.42
C VAL A 465 25.42 17.56 0.92
N VAL A 466 26.70 17.22 0.88
CA VAL A 466 27.78 18.09 0.45
C VAL A 466 28.54 17.48 -0.72
N GLU A 467 28.77 18.26 -1.80
CA GLU A 467 29.66 17.82 -2.90
C GLU A 467 31.11 17.90 -2.45
N VAL A 468 31.87 16.82 -2.60
CA VAL A 468 33.27 16.73 -2.22
C VAL A 468 34.13 16.70 -3.47
N ASP A 469 34.92 17.78 -3.70
CA ASP A 469 35.88 17.83 -4.83
C ASP A 469 37.23 17.27 -4.39
N PRO A 470 37.70 16.12 -4.91
CA PRO A 470 38.95 15.51 -4.52
C PRO A 470 40.19 16.14 -5.14
N THR A 471 40.07 17.29 -5.78
CA THR A 471 41.25 18.05 -6.31
C THR A 471 42.23 18.45 -5.21
N ASN A 472 41.74 18.65 -3.99
CA ASN A 472 42.52 18.89 -2.79
C ASN A 472 42.39 17.69 -1.83
N PRO A 473 43.36 17.51 -0.90
CA PRO A 473 43.22 16.48 0.13
C PRO A 473 41.91 16.62 0.92
N ILE A 474 41.20 15.51 1.08
CA ILE A 474 39.91 15.47 1.80
C ILE A 474 40.22 15.42 3.29
N THR A 475 40.18 16.59 3.94
CA THR A 475 40.45 16.71 5.39
C THR A 475 39.21 16.76 6.24
N GLU A 476 38.08 17.07 5.63
CA GLU A 476 36.78 17.07 6.30
C GLU A 476 36.27 15.65 6.50
N ARG A 477 35.86 15.31 7.72
CA ARG A 477 35.24 14.00 8.02
C ARG A 477 33.74 14.05 7.86
N PHE A 478 33.20 13.14 7.08
CA PHE A 478 31.79 12.95 6.87
C PHE A 478 31.31 11.72 7.65
N ASP A 479 30.04 11.68 8.05
CA ASP A 479 29.47 10.46 8.66
C ASP A 479 29.52 9.28 7.67
N VAL A 480 29.30 9.58 6.39
CA VAL A 480 29.46 8.64 5.27
C VAL A 480 29.81 9.38 3.99
N MET A 481 30.58 8.77 3.11
CA MET A 481 30.90 9.30 1.78
C MET A 481 30.33 8.35 0.71
N LEU A 482 29.73 8.91 -0.34
CA LEU A 482 29.26 8.18 -1.53
C LEU A 482 30.19 8.48 -2.71
N ALA A 483 30.82 7.46 -3.26
CA ALA A 483 31.68 7.52 -4.44
C ALA A 483 31.04 6.72 -5.58
N VAL A 484 30.53 7.41 -6.60
CA VAL A 484 29.92 6.79 -7.80
C VAL A 484 30.93 6.83 -8.93
N GLN A 485 31.34 5.70 -9.47
CA GLN A 485 32.36 5.50 -10.50
C GLN A 485 33.70 6.18 -10.16
N PRO A 486 34.34 5.89 -9.01
CA PRO A 486 35.62 6.47 -8.64
C PRO A 486 36.75 6.15 -9.62
N SER A 487 36.67 5.08 -10.41
CA SER A 487 37.61 4.76 -11.48
C SER A 487 37.73 5.87 -12.53
N SER A 488 36.82 6.80 -12.59
CA SER A 488 36.84 7.97 -13.46
C SER A 488 37.74 9.11 -12.95
N LEU A 489 38.27 9.04 -11.74
CA LEU A 489 39.13 10.06 -11.15
C LEU A 489 40.48 10.14 -11.89
N THR A 490 41.06 11.32 -11.93
CA THR A 490 42.46 11.53 -12.37
C THR A 490 43.42 11.03 -11.28
N PRO A 491 44.74 10.81 -11.61
CA PRO A 491 45.66 10.25 -10.62
C PRO A 491 45.69 11.00 -9.29
N GLU A 492 45.83 12.33 -9.31
CA GLU A 492 45.88 13.17 -8.09
C GLU A 492 44.59 13.07 -7.27
N LYS A 493 43.44 13.07 -7.94
CA LYS A 493 42.15 12.92 -7.30
C LYS A 493 41.93 11.54 -6.69
N MET A 494 42.43 10.50 -7.36
CA MET A 494 42.40 9.13 -6.87
C MET A 494 43.25 8.98 -5.60
N ASP A 495 44.47 9.54 -5.60
CA ASP A 495 45.37 9.47 -4.45
C ASP A 495 44.74 10.15 -3.22
N ASN A 496 44.13 11.32 -3.40
CA ASN A 496 43.42 12.04 -2.34
C ASN A 496 42.22 11.24 -1.80
N PHE A 497 41.45 10.58 -2.67
CA PHE A 497 40.34 9.73 -2.26
C PHE A 497 40.80 8.49 -1.51
N VAL A 498 41.80 7.78 -2.03
CA VAL A 498 42.39 6.60 -1.36
C VAL A 498 42.96 6.96 0.01
N ALA A 499 43.61 8.14 0.12
CA ALA A 499 44.10 8.65 1.42
C ALA A 499 42.97 8.84 2.44
N ALA A 500 41.82 9.39 2.01
CA ALA A 500 40.64 9.56 2.89
C ALA A 500 40.08 8.21 3.34
N VAL A 501 39.98 7.22 2.44
CA VAL A 501 39.52 5.87 2.79
C VAL A 501 40.50 5.20 3.75
N ARG A 502 41.82 5.35 3.51
CA ARG A 502 42.86 4.85 4.41
C ARG A 502 42.80 5.49 5.79
N ALA A 503 42.39 6.75 5.88
CA ALA A 503 42.19 7.46 7.14
C ALA A 503 40.91 7.03 7.90
N GLY A 504 40.23 6.00 7.41
CA GLY A 504 39.02 5.45 8.05
C GLY A 504 37.73 6.21 7.76
N GLN A 505 37.62 6.92 6.62
CA GLN A 505 36.35 7.50 6.16
C GLN A 505 35.40 6.39 5.71
N PRO A 506 34.19 6.21 6.33
CA PRO A 506 33.21 5.27 5.86
C PRO A 506 32.73 5.60 4.43
N VAL A 507 32.73 4.63 3.52
CA VAL A 507 32.47 4.91 2.10
C VAL A 507 31.54 3.87 1.46
N ALA A 508 30.56 4.36 0.68
CA ALA A 508 29.80 3.56 -0.27
C ALA A 508 30.39 3.77 -1.67
N ILE A 509 30.82 2.71 -2.31
CA ILE A 509 31.48 2.74 -3.63
C ILE A 509 30.60 2.00 -4.62
N PHE A 510 30.16 2.72 -5.67
CA PHE A 510 29.42 2.13 -6.78
C PHE A 510 30.32 2.19 -8.02
N GLU A 511 30.60 1.03 -8.60
CA GLU A 511 31.50 0.87 -9.72
C GLU A 511 30.86 -0.02 -10.80
N ASP A 512 31.12 0.27 -12.08
CA ASP A 512 30.42 -0.34 -13.18
C ASP A 512 31.37 -0.68 -14.34
N PRO A 513 31.35 -1.92 -14.87
CA PRO A 513 32.16 -2.27 -16.03
C PRO A 513 31.65 -1.59 -17.31
N PHE A 514 30.36 -1.31 -17.42
CA PHE A 514 29.72 -0.73 -18.62
C PHE A 514 28.57 0.21 -18.29
N PRO A 515 28.82 1.44 -17.81
CA PRO A 515 27.78 2.44 -17.62
C PRO A 515 26.98 2.68 -18.89
N LEU A 516 25.65 2.64 -18.81
CA LEU A 516 24.78 2.83 -19.98
C LEU A 516 24.86 4.28 -20.48
N PRO A 517 25.28 4.50 -21.75
CA PRO A 517 25.46 5.85 -22.29
C PRO A 517 24.19 6.69 -22.35
N GLN A 518 23.03 6.06 -22.29
CA GLN A 518 21.73 6.74 -22.27
C GLN A 518 21.43 7.37 -20.91
N PHE A 519 22.02 6.86 -19.82
CA PHE A 519 21.85 7.39 -18.47
C PHE A 519 23.06 8.25 -18.07
N PHE A 520 24.25 7.80 -18.45
CA PHE A 520 25.53 8.42 -18.11
C PHE A 520 26.40 8.62 -19.36
N PRO A 521 26.07 9.63 -20.20
CA PRO A 521 26.66 9.77 -21.55
C PRO A 521 28.15 10.02 -21.57
N ASN A 522 28.72 10.61 -20.51
CA ASN A 522 30.14 10.98 -20.43
C ASN A 522 30.98 9.97 -19.65
N VAL A 523 30.34 9.03 -18.98
CA VAL A 523 31.00 8.05 -18.11
C VAL A 523 31.45 6.85 -18.91
N VAL A 524 32.59 6.28 -18.56
CA VAL A 524 33.16 5.07 -19.18
C VAL A 524 33.38 3.99 -18.13
N GLY A 525 33.29 2.74 -18.54
CA GLY A 525 33.48 1.59 -17.65
C GLY A 525 34.88 1.56 -17.01
N THR A 526 34.97 0.82 -15.92
CA THR A 526 36.17 0.74 -15.07
C THR A 526 37.44 0.43 -15.87
N GLY A 527 37.45 -0.58 -16.73
CA GLY A 527 38.57 -1.01 -17.55
C GLY A 527 38.88 -0.13 -18.78
N GLN A 528 38.03 0.89 -19.05
CA GLN A 528 38.14 1.66 -20.29
C GLN A 528 38.77 3.03 -20.07
N PRO A 529 39.59 3.54 -21.07
CA PRO A 529 40.14 4.89 -20.99
C PRO A 529 39.06 5.96 -21.08
N LYS A 530 39.28 7.12 -20.47
CA LYS A 530 38.40 8.27 -20.58
C LYS A 530 38.19 8.69 -22.03
N ARG A 531 37.03 9.31 -22.28
CA ARG A 531 36.77 9.91 -23.60
C ARG A 531 37.55 11.21 -23.74
N PRO A 532 38.02 11.56 -24.97
CA PRO A 532 38.70 12.84 -25.18
C PRO A 532 37.82 14.03 -24.81
N PRO A 533 38.34 15.07 -24.20
CA PRO A 533 37.55 16.27 -23.88
C PRO A 533 37.01 16.91 -25.17
N GLY A 534 35.76 17.35 -25.13
CA GLY A 534 35.05 17.89 -26.30
C GLY A 534 34.22 16.85 -27.10
N GLY A 535 34.04 15.63 -26.60
CA GLY A 535 33.19 14.60 -27.20
C GLY A 535 33.60 14.23 -28.62
N MET A 536 32.66 14.11 -29.56
CA MET A 536 32.96 13.79 -30.96
C MET A 536 33.88 14.81 -31.64
N MET A 537 33.79 16.08 -31.24
CA MET A 537 34.68 17.16 -31.73
C MET A 537 36.14 17.00 -31.22
N GLY A 538 36.32 16.54 -29.98
CA GLY A 538 37.61 16.21 -29.40
C GLY A 538 38.30 15.01 -30.10
N MET A 539 37.53 14.03 -30.52
CA MET A 539 38.00 12.91 -31.34
C MET A 539 38.57 13.37 -32.67
N PHE A 540 37.93 14.34 -33.34
CA PHE A 540 38.42 14.94 -34.60
C PHE A 540 39.71 15.77 -34.40
N ASN A 541 39.83 16.44 -33.21
CA ASN A 541 41.03 17.26 -32.91
C ASN A 541 42.19 16.46 -32.34
N ARG A 542 42.07 15.11 -32.21
CA ARG A 542 43.10 14.21 -31.67
C ARG A 542 43.65 14.64 -30.31
N GLN A 543 42.80 15.18 -29.47
CA GLN A 543 43.19 15.47 -28.08
C GLN A 543 43.32 14.14 -27.35
N PRO A 544 44.42 13.89 -26.62
CA PRO A 544 44.56 12.69 -25.83
C PRO A 544 43.51 12.69 -24.71
N PRO A 545 42.94 11.53 -24.34
CA PRO A 545 42.07 11.41 -23.20
C PRO A 545 42.85 11.75 -21.91
N GLU A 546 42.15 12.31 -20.93
CA GLU A 546 42.72 12.49 -19.60
C GLU A 546 43.08 11.14 -18.98
N PRO A 547 44.26 11.02 -18.32
CA PRO A 547 44.62 9.77 -17.67
C PRO A 547 43.68 9.47 -16.48
N LYS A 548 43.33 8.21 -16.32
CA LYS A 548 42.67 7.68 -15.11
C LYS A 548 43.70 7.43 -14.02
N GLY A 549 43.33 7.63 -12.74
CA GLY A 549 44.07 7.14 -11.61
C GLY A 549 44.05 5.62 -11.53
N ASP A 550 45.01 5.04 -10.84
CA ASP A 550 45.09 3.59 -10.65
C ASP A 550 44.07 3.14 -9.56
N ILE A 551 42.92 2.67 -9.98
CA ILE A 551 41.87 2.17 -9.09
C ILE A 551 42.30 0.90 -8.32
N ASN A 552 43.30 0.16 -8.81
CA ASN A 552 43.76 -1.03 -8.13
C ASN A 552 44.40 -0.74 -6.76
N GLN A 553 44.91 0.49 -6.54
CA GLN A 553 45.32 0.94 -5.21
C GLN A 553 44.19 0.87 -4.19
N LEU A 554 43.00 1.29 -4.62
CA LEU A 554 41.78 1.24 -3.78
C LEU A 554 41.33 -0.22 -3.54
N TRP A 555 41.34 -1.03 -4.60
CA TRP A 555 40.93 -2.45 -4.47
C TRP A 555 41.89 -3.23 -3.57
N LYS A 556 43.19 -2.96 -3.68
CA LYS A 556 44.19 -3.55 -2.79
C LYS A 556 44.00 -3.11 -1.33
N LEU A 557 43.72 -1.83 -1.10
CA LEU A 557 43.40 -1.32 0.25
C LEU A 557 42.20 -1.98 0.87
N LEU A 558 41.15 -2.23 0.06
CA LEU A 558 39.91 -2.86 0.49
C LEU A 558 39.95 -4.39 0.46
N GLY A 559 41.03 -5.00 -0.02
CA GLY A 559 41.19 -6.44 -0.13
C GLY A 559 40.16 -7.12 -1.04
N VAL A 560 39.88 -6.49 -2.19
CA VAL A 560 38.87 -6.97 -3.14
C VAL A 560 39.39 -6.94 -4.57
N LYS A 561 38.73 -7.71 -5.44
CA LYS A 561 38.91 -7.69 -6.89
C LYS A 561 37.61 -7.38 -7.59
N PHE A 562 37.63 -6.47 -8.55
CA PHE A 562 36.48 -6.11 -9.36
C PHE A 562 36.58 -6.73 -10.75
N ILE A 563 35.49 -7.32 -11.26
CA ILE A 563 35.42 -7.86 -12.61
C ILE A 563 35.10 -6.71 -13.56
N ALA A 564 36.16 -6.12 -14.16
CA ALA A 564 36.09 -4.89 -14.95
C ALA A 564 35.86 -5.11 -16.45
N ASP A 565 36.28 -6.27 -17.01
CA ASP A 565 36.29 -6.54 -18.45
C ASP A 565 35.16 -7.46 -18.91
N GLU A 566 34.31 -7.89 -17.97
CA GLU A 566 33.22 -8.79 -18.23
C GLU A 566 31.93 -8.26 -17.60
N ILE A 567 30.80 -8.48 -18.28
CA ILE A 567 29.45 -8.13 -17.82
C ILE A 567 28.76 -9.43 -17.42
N ILE A 568 28.16 -9.42 -16.24
CA ILE A 568 27.44 -10.57 -15.72
C ILE A 568 26.01 -10.61 -16.34
N TRP A 569 25.56 -11.82 -16.65
CA TRP A 569 24.19 -12.09 -17.06
C TRP A 569 23.63 -13.30 -16.30
N GLN A 570 22.31 -13.38 -16.15
CA GLN A 570 21.64 -14.53 -15.56
C GLN A 570 20.41 -14.94 -16.38
N ASP A 571 20.10 -16.24 -16.39
CA ASP A 571 18.93 -16.78 -17.09
C ASP A 571 17.65 -16.71 -16.24
N TYR A 572 17.76 -16.26 -14.99
CA TYR A 572 16.65 -16.07 -14.11
C TYR A 572 15.88 -14.80 -14.45
N ASN A 573 14.59 -14.97 -14.69
CA ASN A 573 13.65 -13.87 -14.86
C ASN A 573 12.36 -14.18 -14.07
N PRO A 574 12.03 -13.42 -13.02
CA PRO A 574 10.79 -13.60 -12.24
C PRO A 574 9.55 -13.29 -13.06
N TYR A 575 9.68 -12.52 -14.12
CA TYR A 575 8.60 -12.06 -14.99
C TYR A 575 8.57 -12.84 -16.31
N LYS A 576 8.23 -14.12 -16.26
CA LYS A 576 8.23 -15.03 -17.44
C LYS A 576 7.45 -14.51 -18.63
N ARG A 577 6.41 -13.70 -18.41
CA ARG A 577 5.60 -13.10 -19.47
C ARG A 577 6.28 -11.95 -20.17
N ALA A 578 7.20 -11.28 -19.51
CA ALA A 578 7.99 -10.19 -20.07
C ALA A 578 9.34 -10.68 -20.63
N GLN A 579 9.55 -11.99 -20.76
CA GLN A 579 10.83 -12.58 -21.19
C GLN A 579 11.34 -12.03 -22.53
N SER A 580 10.44 -11.65 -23.44
CA SER A 580 10.83 -11.06 -24.73
C SER A 580 11.32 -9.60 -24.63
N PHE A 581 11.11 -8.94 -23.51
CA PHE A 581 11.46 -7.53 -23.30
C PHE A 581 12.60 -7.35 -22.28
N ILE A 582 12.88 -8.38 -21.48
CA ILE A 582 13.91 -8.35 -20.45
C ILE A 582 15.15 -9.02 -20.98
N ASP A 583 16.23 -8.26 -21.09
CA ASP A 583 17.53 -8.79 -21.44
C ASP A 583 18.12 -9.58 -20.26
N PRO A 584 18.85 -10.69 -20.51
CA PRO A 584 19.53 -11.46 -19.47
C PRO A 584 20.58 -10.70 -18.65
N GLN A 585 20.99 -9.52 -19.10
CA GLN A 585 21.86 -8.60 -18.36
C GLN A 585 21.12 -7.81 -17.27
N TRP A 586 19.77 -7.93 -17.20
CA TRP A 586 18.98 -7.43 -16.09
C TRP A 586 19.01 -8.48 -14.98
N ILE A 587 19.75 -8.20 -13.93
CA ILE A 587 19.98 -9.14 -12.83
C ILE A 587 18.97 -8.85 -11.73
N PHE A 588 17.99 -9.74 -11.59
CA PHE A 588 17.04 -9.70 -10.49
C PHE A 588 17.61 -10.50 -9.32
N VAL A 589 17.84 -9.83 -8.20
CA VAL A 589 18.18 -10.49 -6.95
C VAL A 589 16.93 -10.56 -6.09
N ASP A 590 16.43 -11.77 -5.86
CA ASP A 590 15.28 -12.09 -5.02
C ASP A 590 15.36 -13.54 -4.55
N GLU A 591 14.42 -13.97 -3.68
CA GLU A 591 14.39 -15.35 -3.15
C GLU A 591 14.24 -16.45 -4.21
N GLY A 592 13.73 -16.11 -5.41
CA GLY A 592 13.49 -17.03 -6.51
C GLY A 592 14.68 -17.24 -7.43
N ASN A 593 15.78 -16.48 -7.30
CA ASN A 593 16.88 -16.47 -8.26
C ASN A 593 17.77 -17.74 -8.26
N GLY A 594 17.55 -18.65 -7.29
CA GLY A 594 18.26 -19.92 -7.17
C GLY A 594 19.60 -19.84 -6.43
N ALA A 595 19.94 -18.69 -5.85
CA ALA A 595 21.03 -18.60 -4.87
C ALA A 595 20.63 -19.22 -3.54
N VAL A 596 21.60 -19.71 -2.77
CA VAL A 596 21.35 -20.24 -1.42
C VAL A 596 20.89 -19.10 -0.48
N GLN A 597 21.51 -17.96 -0.61
CA GLN A 597 21.21 -16.73 0.12
C GLN A 597 21.36 -15.56 -0.85
N PRO A 598 20.30 -15.16 -1.56
CA PRO A 598 20.38 -14.04 -2.50
C PRO A 598 20.65 -12.71 -1.77
N PHE A 599 20.08 -12.55 -0.57
CA PHE A 599 20.37 -11.49 0.38
C PHE A 599 20.91 -12.10 1.68
N ASN A 600 21.83 -11.42 2.33
CA ASN A 600 22.37 -11.86 3.62
C ASN A 600 21.37 -11.55 4.73
N PRO A 601 20.83 -12.57 5.43
CA PRO A 601 19.84 -12.37 6.50
C PRO A 601 20.44 -11.82 7.80
N ASP A 602 21.76 -11.89 7.97
CA ASP A 602 22.43 -11.47 9.20
C ASP A 602 22.96 -10.03 9.11
N ASN A 603 22.81 -9.38 7.95
CA ASN A 603 23.27 -8.01 7.73
C ASN A 603 22.12 -7.01 7.61
N GLU A 604 22.16 -5.95 8.40
CA GLU A 604 21.11 -4.92 8.46
C GLU A 604 20.79 -4.26 7.10
N ILE A 605 21.74 -4.20 6.16
CA ILE A 605 21.53 -3.62 4.84
C ILE A 605 20.57 -4.46 4.01
N SER A 606 20.81 -5.77 3.97
CA SER A 606 20.17 -6.71 3.04
C SER A 606 19.10 -7.60 3.68
N GLU A 607 19.06 -7.73 5.01
CA GLU A 607 18.03 -8.48 5.72
C GLU A 607 16.62 -8.02 5.32
N GLY A 608 15.74 -8.94 4.96
CA GLY A 608 14.34 -8.67 4.63
C GLY A 608 14.11 -7.90 3.32
N MET A 609 15.15 -7.71 2.51
CA MET A 609 15.00 -7.22 1.14
C MET A 609 14.29 -8.28 0.28
N ARG A 610 13.43 -7.85 -0.65
CA ARG A 610 12.63 -8.75 -1.49
C ARG A 610 13.15 -8.85 -2.91
N GLN A 611 13.38 -7.71 -3.54
CA GLN A 611 13.83 -7.67 -4.91
C GLN A 611 14.63 -6.40 -5.19
N VAL A 612 15.82 -6.56 -5.75
CA VAL A 612 16.67 -5.48 -6.24
C VAL A 612 17.05 -5.79 -7.69
N LEU A 613 17.05 -4.78 -8.54
CA LEU A 613 17.42 -4.88 -9.94
C LEU A 613 18.78 -4.23 -10.18
N PHE A 614 19.70 -4.96 -10.78
CA PHE A 614 20.96 -4.45 -11.30
C PHE A 614 20.94 -4.52 -12.83
N LEU A 615 21.53 -3.50 -13.47
CA LEU A 615 21.55 -3.36 -14.93
C LEU A 615 22.98 -3.41 -15.44
N ILE A 616 23.31 -4.48 -16.16
CA ILE A 616 24.64 -4.63 -16.81
C ILE A 616 25.79 -4.65 -15.78
N ALA A 617 25.57 -5.29 -14.66
CA ALA A 617 26.47 -5.29 -13.53
C ALA A 617 27.79 -6.06 -13.78
N GLY A 618 28.83 -5.65 -13.07
CA GLY A 618 30.02 -6.41 -12.81
C GLY A 618 29.90 -7.32 -11.58
N GLY A 619 31.03 -7.69 -10.97
CA GLY A 619 31.04 -8.51 -9.77
C GLY A 619 32.24 -8.26 -8.88
N TRP A 620 32.07 -8.56 -7.60
CA TRP A 620 33.08 -8.46 -6.57
C TRP A 620 33.57 -9.83 -6.17
N GLN A 621 34.86 -9.95 -5.89
CA GLN A 621 35.49 -11.13 -5.33
C GLN A 621 36.41 -10.72 -4.18
N PRO A 622 36.46 -11.48 -3.08
CA PRO A 622 37.46 -11.22 -2.02
C PRO A 622 38.85 -11.50 -2.51
N ASP A 623 39.83 -10.71 -2.07
CA ASP A 623 41.24 -11.09 -2.21
C ASP A 623 41.61 -12.01 -1.04
N ASN A 624 42.05 -13.22 -1.39
CA ASN A 624 42.37 -14.26 -0.40
C ASN A 624 43.53 -13.88 0.54
N ASP A 625 44.35 -12.91 0.14
CA ASP A 625 45.48 -12.42 0.92
C ASP A 625 45.10 -11.30 1.91
N SER A 626 43.84 -10.81 1.87
CA SER A 626 43.34 -9.75 2.74
C SER A 626 42.92 -10.29 4.12
N LYS A 627 43.18 -9.48 5.15
CA LYS A 627 42.71 -9.73 6.52
C LYS A 627 41.37 -9.07 6.84
N LEU A 628 40.84 -8.28 5.90
CA LEU A 628 39.54 -7.62 6.06
C LEU A 628 38.40 -8.61 5.93
N ASP A 629 37.37 -8.41 6.71
CA ASP A 629 36.13 -9.20 6.65
C ASP A 629 35.33 -8.78 5.39
N PHE A 630 35.11 -9.74 4.50
CA PHE A 630 34.30 -9.56 3.30
C PHE A 630 32.97 -10.28 3.44
N THR A 631 31.87 -9.52 3.42
CA THR A 631 30.51 -10.02 3.60
C THR A 631 29.69 -9.77 2.34
N ALA A 632 29.22 -10.82 1.66
CA ALA A 632 28.29 -10.69 0.54
C ALA A 632 26.92 -10.16 1.00
N LEU A 633 26.38 -9.16 0.32
CA LEU A 633 25.08 -8.56 0.60
C LEU A 633 24.01 -8.96 -0.41
N ALA A 634 24.36 -9.00 -1.70
CA ALA A 634 23.49 -9.39 -2.79
C ALA A 634 24.24 -10.29 -3.77
N VAL A 635 23.62 -11.44 -4.10
CA VAL A 635 24.25 -12.50 -4.88
C VAL A 635 23.31 -12.99 -5.98
N THR A 636 23.86 -13.20 -7.18
CA THR A 636 23.14 -13.78 -8.32
C THR A 636 22.84 -15.26 -8.11
N GLY A 637 21.91 -15.80 -8.87
CA GLY A 637 21.66 -17.25 -8.92
C GLY A 637 22.85 -18.05 -9.48
N SER A 638 22.63 -19.34 -9.70
CA SER A 638 23.65 -20.23 -10.28
C SER A 638 23.54 -20.40 -11.81
N GLN A 639 22.45 -19.91 -12.43
CA GLN A 639 22.26 -19.95 -13.89
C GLN A 639 22.77 -18.64 -14.50
N THR A 640 24.08 -18.47 -14.46
CA THR A 640 24.77 -17.20 -14.78
C THR A 640 25.94 -17.44 -15.70
N GLY A 641 26.49 -16.37 -16.19
CA GLY A 641 27.70 -16.35 -16.98
C GLY A 641 28.18 -14.92 -17.23
N THR A 642 29.16 -14.82 -18.11
CA THR A 642 29.77 -13.54 -18.45
C THR A 642 29.67 -13.26 -19.94
N ILE A 643 29.74 -11.98 -20.28
CA ILE A 643 29.88 -11.45 -21.65
C ILE A 643 31.10 -10.55 -21.66
N ASN A 644 31.97 -10.75 -22.64
CA ASN A 644 33.12 -9.87 -22.80
C ASN A 644 32.67 -8.44 -23.14
N TYR A 645 33.32 -7.45 -22.53
CA TYR A 645 33.01 -6.02 -22.71
C TYR A 645 32.94 -5.62 -24.20
N MET A 646 33.94 -6.01 -25.01
CA MET A 646 34.02 -5.64 -26.44
C MET A 646 32.88 -6.22 -27.27
N ASP A 647 32.47 -7.46 -26.97
CA ASP A 647 31.35 -8.11 -27.66
C ASP A 647 30.02 -7.38 -27.34
N PHE A 648 29.86 -6.98 -26.10
CA PHE A 648 28.67 -6.23 -25.67
C PHE A 648 28.64 -4.81 -26.25
N GLU A 649 29.77 -4.10 -26.26
CA GLU A 649 29.89 -2.77 -26.87
C GLU A 649 29.56 -2.81 -28.38
N MET A 650 30.02 -3.81 -29.10
CA MET A 650 29.68 -3.99 -30.51
C MET A 650 28.18 -4.21 -30.73
N GLN A 651 27.52 -4.99 -29.86
CA GLN A 651 26.07 -5.17 -29.93
C GLN A 651 25.35 -3.83 -29.73
N MET A 652 25.71 -3.08 -28.70
CA MET A 652 25.08 -1.79 -28.39
C MET A 652 25.23 -0.75 -29.50
N ARG A 653 26.28 -0.85 -30.31
CA ARG A 653 26.53 -0.01 -31.49
C ARG A 653 25.82 -0.48 -32.76
N GLY A 654 24.93 -1.52 -32.65
CA GLY A 654 24.18 -2.04 -33.79
C GLY A 654 24.94 -3.04 -34.64
N GLY A 655 25.95 -3.67 -34.09
CA GLY A 655 26.70 -4.75 -34.76
C GLY A 655 25.82 -5.97 -35.05
N PRO A 656 26.08 -6.71 -36.12
CA PRO A 656 25.21 -7.82 -36.57
C PRO A 656 25.32 -9.10 -35.74
N MET A 657 26.19 -9.17 -34.76
CA MET A 657 26.42 -10.37 -33.94
C MET A 657 25.83 -10.22 -32.55
N SER A 658 25.04 -11.24 -32.13
CA SER A 658 24.70 -11.42 -30.73
C SER A 658 25.97 -11.69 -29.93
N PRO A 659 26.21 -11.07 -28.78
CA PRO A 659 27.41 -11.23 -28.00
C PRO A 659 27.53 -12.70 -27.54
N ARG A 660 28.78 -13.20 -27.53
CA ARG A 660 29.06 -14.54 -27.05
C ARG A 660 28.86 -14.60 -25.54
N ARG A 661 27.80 -15.25 -25.12
CA ARG A 661 27.53 -15.55 -23.70
C ARG A 661 28.31 -16.77 -23.28
N VAL A 662 29.13 -16.64 -22.24
CA VAL A 662 29.86 -17.74 -21.62
C VAL A 662 29.10 -18.16 -20.38
N LEU A 663 28.59 -19.38 -20.33
CA LEU A 663 27.91 -19.94 -19.16
C LEU A 663 28.95 -20.44 -18.15
N THR A 664 29.03 -19.79 -17.00
CA THR A 664 29.99 -20.15 -15.93
C THR A 664 29.37 -21.03 -14.87
N ARG A 665 28.07 -20.87 -14.61
CA ARG A 665 27.31 -21.52 -13.52
C ARG A 665 27.84 -21.20 -12.12
N GLU A 666 28.41 -20.03 -11.95
CA GLU A 666 28.90 -19.51 -10.68
C GLU A 666 27.99 -18.42 -10.18
N SER A 667 27.81 -18.31 -8.86
CA SER A 667 27.10 -17.18 -8.27
C SER A 667 28.07 -16.00 -8.11
N TYR A 668 27.65 -14.83 -8.61
CA TYR A 668 28.42 -13.60 -8.55
C TYR A 668 27.91 -12.69 -7.45
N ILE A 669 28.84 -12.04 -6.73
CA ILE A 669 28.52 -11.06 -5.70
C ILE A 669 28.42 -9.69 -6.35
N VAL A 670 27.22 -9.11 -6.39
CA VAL A 670 26.97 -7.79 -6.99
C VAL A 670 27.01 -6.66 -5.96
N ALA A 671 26.83 -6.98 -4.67
CA ALA A 671 27.04 -6.05 -3.57
C ALA A 671 27.70 -6.74 -2.39
N ALA A 672 28.67 -6.08 -1.74
CA ALA A 672 29.42 -6.61 -0.61
C ALA A 672 29.78 -5.52 0.41
N GLU A 673 29.93 -5.88 1.66
CA GLU A 673 30.49 -5.07 2.73
C GLU A 673 31.91 -5.52 3.04
N VAL A 674 32.78 -4.55 3.26
CA VAL A 674 34.17 -4.76 3.70
C VAL A 674 34.40 -4.01 4.99
N SER A 675 34.88 -4.69 6.02
CA SER A 675 35.16 -4.07 7.32
C SER A 675 36.38 -4.68 7.98
N GLY A 676 37.07 -3.92 8.80
CA GLY A 676 38.21 -4.40 9.57
C GLY A 676 39.37 -3.40 9.61
N THR A 677 40.46 -3.77 10.22
CA THR A 677 41.64 -2.92 10.37
C THR A 677 42.62 -3.17 9.21
N ALA A 678 42.93 -2.12 8.43
CA ALA A 678 43.94 -2.23 7.37
C ALA A 678 45.35 -2.21 7.95
N GLU A 679 46.19 -3.12 7.48
CA GLU A 679 47.63 -3.06 7.74
C GLU A 679 48.21 -1.90 6.96
N THR A 680 48.91 -1.01 7.65
CA THR A 680 49.74 0.02 7.02
C THR A 680 51.00 -0.64 6.51
N GLU A 681 51.18 -0.73 5.18
CA GLU A 681 52.42 -1.20 4.53
C GLU A 681 53.61 -0.26 4.78
N ASP A 682 53.64 0.58 5.79
CA ASP A 682 54.80 1.42 6.11
C ASP A 682 55.97 0.66 6.77
N ASP A 683 55.83 -0.64 7.03
CA ASP A 683 56.93 -1.46 7.58
C ASP A 683 58.01 -1.83 6.59
N LEU A 684 57.97 -1.46 5.32
CA LEU A 684 58.93 -1.88 4.31
C LEU A 684 59.96 -0.82 3.84
N PHE A 685 59.85 0.45 4.28
CA PHE A 685 60.79 1.49 3.91
C PHE A 685 61.28 2.38 5.06
N ILE A 686 61.57 1.84 6.23
CA ILE A 686 62.52 2.49 7.12
C ILE A 686 63.92 1.96 6.77
N SER A 687 64.49 2.49 5.70
CA SER A 687 65.92 2.45 5.43
C SER A 687 66.60 3.12 6.59
N ALA A 688 67.35 2.33 7.32
CA ALA A 688 68.22 2.72 8.39
C ALA A 688 69.10 3.93 8.02
N THR A 689 68.75 5.10 8.51
CA THR A 689 69.68 6.21 8.72
C THR A 689 70.04 6.17 10.21
N PRO A 690 71.29 5.87 10.59
CA PRO A 690 71.71 5.87 11.99
C PRO A 690 71.86 7.29 12.48
N GLY A 691 71.04 7.71 13.40
CA GLY A 691 71.29 8.94 14.20
C GLY A 691 70.18 9.98 14.16
N ALA A 692 69.02 9.70 14.69
CA ALA A 692 68.10 10.70 15.19
C ALA A 692 67.42 10.19 16.47
N ASP A 693 67.41 11.04 17.47
CA ASP A 693 67.01 10.75 18.86
C ASP A 693 65.61 10.18 18.97
N GLU A 694 65.47 9.13 19.81
CA GLU A 694 64.22 8.56 20.29
C GLU A 694 63.47 9.65 21.09
N GLU A 695 62.38 10.15 20.58
CA GLU A 695 61.22 10.69 21.28
C GLU A 695 60.23 11.37 20.30
N GLU A 696 59.53 10.51 19.53
CA GLU A 696 58.14 10.79 19.12
C GLU A 696 57.56 9.41 18.75
N VAL A 697 56.94 8.76 19.74
CA VAL A 697 56.04 7.66 19.52
C VAL A 697 54.82 8.25 18.83
N GLN A 698 54.79 8.24 17.51
CA GLN A 698 53.54 8.41 16.77
C GLN A 698 52.66 7.21 17.12
N GLU A 699 51.59 7.46 17.83
CA GLU A 699 50.51 6.49 18.00
C GLU A 699 50.15 6.00 16.60
N GLU A 700 50.43 4.72 16.30
CA GLU A 700 49.86 4.00 15.14
C GLU A 700 48.36 4.05 15.27
N THR A 701 47.75 4.97 14.53
CA THR A 701 46.28 5.02 14.42
C THR A 701 45.88 3.88 13.50
N GLU A 702 45.57 2.73 14.09
CA GLU A 702 44.87 1.63 13.39
C GLU A 702 43.62 2.21 12.73
N SER A 703 43.62 2.32 11.41
CA SER A 703 42.50 2.83 10.66
C SER A 703 41.49 1.73 10.42
N ASN A 704 40.29 1.88 11.00
CA ASN A 704 39.18 0.98 10.81
C ASN A 704 38.49 1.26 9.46
N ILE A 705 38.63 0.36 8.49
CA ILE A 705 37.99 0.45 7.17
C ILE A 705 36.54 -0.02 7.29
N ARG A 706 35.63 0.78 6.73
CA ARG A 706 34.21 0.44 6.56
C ARG A 706 33.78 0.88 5.17
N ALA A 707 33.55 -0.08 4.30
CA ALA A 707 33.15 0.16 2.92
C ALA A 707 32.02 -0.76 2.48
N VAL A 708 31.10 -0.24 1.69
CA VAL A 708 30.12 -1.05 0.97
C VAL A 708 30.30 -0.84 -0.52
N LEU A 709 30.40 -1.94 -1.25
CA LEU A 709 30.73 -2.01 -2.66
C LEU A 709 29.51 -2.48 -3.45
N VAL A 710 29.16 -1.80 -4.54
CA VAL A 710 28.11 -2.21 -5.48
C VAL A 710 28.67 -2.23 -6.89
N ALA A 711 28.38 -3.26 -7.67
CA ALA A 711 28.96 -3.53 -8.98
C ALA A 711 28.16 -2.98 -10.16
N ASP A 712 27.41 -1.90 -9.95
CA ASP A 712 26.54 -1.29 -10.96
C ASP A 712 26.28 0.18 -10.56
N ILE A 713 26.30 1.12 -11.53
CA ILE A 713 25.84 2.48 -11.30
C ILE A 713 24.49 2.76 -11.99
N ASP A 714 24.09 1.96 -12.96
CA ASP A 714 22.82 2.12 -13.68
C ASP A 714 21.62 1.84 -12.77
N TRP A 715 21.81 1.07 -11.68
CA TRP A 715 20.79 0.76 -10.68
C TRP A 715 20.32 1.99 -9.89
N ILE A 716 21.02 3.12 -9.96
CA ILE A 716 20.62 4.43 -9.41
C ILE A 716 20.25 5.44 -10.52
N ALA A 717 20.09 4.98 -11.76
CA ALA A 717 19.72 5.84 -12.87
C ALA A 717 18.34 6.49 -12.67
N PRO A 718 18.06 7.66 -13.27
CA PRO A 718 16.79 8.36 -13.12
C PRO A 718 15.57 7.51 -13.46
N VAL A 719 15.71 6.54 -14.36
CA VAL A 719 14.62 5.61 -14.73
C VAL A 719 14.19 4.74 -13.56
N ILE A 720 15.08 4.33 -12.67
CA ILE A 720 14.78 3.51 -11.49
C ILE A 720 13.86 4.27 -10.53
N PHE A 721 14.10 5.57 -10.32
CA PHE A 721 13.24 6.41 -9.51
C PHE A 721 11.86 6.60 -10.14
N MET A 722 11.81 6.76 -11.46
CA MET A 722 10.55 6.86 -12.20
C MET A 722 9.75 5.54 -12.13
N LEU A 723 10.41 4.38 -12.27
CA LEU A 723 9.77 3.07 -12.13
C LEU A 723 9.24 2.85 -10.71
N ARG A 724 10.00 3.29 -9.68
CA ARG A 724 9.53 3.28 -8.29
C ARG A 724 8.27 4.13 -8.11
N GLU A 725 8.18 5.31 -8.69
CA GLU A 725 6.99 6.18 -8.61
C GLU A 725 5.77 5.51 -9.26
N ILE A 726 5.95 4.84 -10.40
CA ILE A 726 4.89 4.09 -11.08
C ILE A 726 4.39 2.94 -10.19
N GLY A 727 5.31 2.23 -9.54
CA GLY A 727 5.01 1.10 -8.67
C GLY A 727 4.38 -0.06 -9.41
N GLN A 728 3.46 -0.77 -8.75
CA GLN A 728 2.74 -1.88 -9.34
C GLN A 728 1.53 -1.37 -10.13
N GLU A 729 1.52 -1.57 -11.44
CA GLU A 729 0.35 -1.41 -12.30
C GLU A 729 -0.20 -2.79 -12.67
N GLU A 730 -1.52 -2.99 -12.49
CA GLU A 730 -2.19 -4.27 -12.79
C GLU A 730 -2.07 -4.69 -14.26
N GLU A 731 -1.89 -3.72 -15.16
CA GLU A 731 -1.75 -3.97 -16.60
C GLU A 731 -0.32 -4.28 -17.02
N MET A 732 0.67 -3.92 -16.21
CA MET A 732 2.07 -4.21 -16.51
C MET A 732 2.45 -5.61 -16.05
N LEU A 733 3.16 -6.34 -16.90
CA LEU A 733 3.66 -7.68 -16.61
C LEU A 733 4.80 -7.70 -15.60
N ILE A 734 5.33 -6.55 -15.25
CA ILE A 734 6.47 -6.36 -14.38
C ILE A 734 6.02 -5.55 -13.17
N ASN A 735 6.31 -6.05 -11.99
CA ASN A 735 6.16 -5.28 -10.78
C ASN A 735 7.38 -4.34 -10.63
N TRP A 736 7.20 -3.06 -10.89
CA TRP A 736 8.27 -2.06 -10.84
C TRP A 736 8.61 -1.57 -9.43
N ASN A 737 8.07 -2.17 -8.39
CA ASN A 737 8.35 -1.81 -7.01
C ASN A 737 9.70 -2.39 -6.53
N PHE A 738 10.78 -2.09 -7.24
CA PHE A 738 12.13 -2.48 -6.84
C PHE A 738 12.60 -1.69 -5.62
N GLN A 739 13.32 -2.38 -4.75
CA GLN A 739 13.82 -1.80 -3.50
C GLN A 739 15.23 -1.16 -3.66
N ASN A 740 15.64 -0.82 -4.89
CA ASN A 740 16.94 -0.20 -5.17
C ASN A 740 17.22 1.03 -4.31
N VAL A 741 16.28 1.98 -4.28
CA VAL A 741 16.43 3.21 -3.49
C VAL A 741 16.49 2.91 -1.99
N ALA A 742 15.69 1.95 -1.52
CA ALA A 742 15.74 1.51 -0.13
C ALA A 742 17.10 0.88 0.21
N PHE A 743 17.67 0.09 -0.71
CA PHE A 743 18.96 -0.54 -0.53
C PHE A 743 20.10 0.49 -0.48
N VAL A 744 20.10 1.50 -1.37
CA VAL A 744 21.07 2.62 -1.31
C VAL A 744 20.98 3.35 0.04
N LEU A 745 19.76 3.69 0.48
CA LEU A 745 19.57 4.39 1.74
C LEU A 745 19.97 3.53 2.95
N ASN A 746 19.75 2.21 2.90
CA ASN A 746 20.18 1.29 3.95
C ASN A 746 21.72 1.19 4.01
N ILE A 747 22.40 1.18 2.85
CA ILE A 747 23.88 1.22 2.78
C ILE A 747 24.40 2.49 3.49
N LEU A 748 23.85 3.63 3.14
CA LEU A 748 24.31 4.92 3.70
C LEU A 748 24.01 5.03 5.18
N ASP A 749 22.81 4.60 5.62
CA ASP A 749 22.43 4.61 7.03
C ASP A 749 23.30 3.68 7.87
N HIS A 750 23.60 2.47 7.36
CA HIS A 750 24.47 1.52 8.03
C HIS A 750 25.88 2.08 8.23
N LEU A 751 26.46 2.64 7.16
CA LEU A 751 27.79 3.26 7.22
C LEU A 751 27.82 4.50 8.13
N ALA A 752 26.75 5.30 8.14
CA ALA A 752 26.61 6.48 9.01
C ALA A 752 26.17 6.14 10.45
N GLU A 753 26.00 4.85 10.76
CA GLU A 753 25.47 4.34 12.05
C GLU A 753 24.12 4.93 12.43
N ASP A 754 23.28 5.22 11.44
CA ASP A 754 21.91 5.71 11.63
C ASP A 754 20.89 4.59 11.44
N LYS A 755 20.58 3.84 12.50
CA LYS A 755 19.65 2.70 12.46
C LYS A 755 18.17 3.09 12.56
N ARG A 756 17.84 4.39 12.50
CA ARG A 756 16.47 4.87 12.74
C ARG A 756 15.48 4.41 11.68
N PHE A 757 15.91 4.34 10.41
CA PHE A 757 15.01 4.20 9.28
C PHE A 757 15.13 2.88 8.51
N ILE A 758 16.18 2.09 8.73
CA ILE A 758 16.47 0.84 7.97
C ILE A 758 15.28 -0.13 8.04
N ASP A 759 14.80 -0.45 9.24
CA ASP A 759 13.69 -1.40 9.42
C ASP A 759 12.35 -0.84 8.92
N ILE A 760 12.17 0.48 8.97
CA ILE A 760 10.95 1.14 8.51
C ILE A 760 10.82 1.04 6.99
N ARG A 761 11.93 1.18 6.24
CA ARG A 761 11.93 1.11 4.76
C ARG A 761 11.67 -0.29 4.22
N LYS A 762 12.07 -1.32 4.95
CA LYS A 762 11.90 -2.71 4.54
C LYS A 762 10.46 -3.19 4.67
N ARG A 763 9.65 -2.47 5.47
CA ARG A 763 8.29 -2.87 5.74
C ARG A 763 7.38 -2.55 4.56
N ASP A 764 6.75 -3.58 4.01
CA ASP A 764 5.72 -3.45 2.98
C ASP A 764 4.36 -3.85 3.54
N ARG A 765 3.34 -3.03 3.26
CA ARG A 765 1.95 -3.24 3.65
C ARG A 765 1.16 -3.73 2.46
N THR A 766 1.17 -5.03 2.22
CA THR A 766 0.44 -5.64 1.12
C THR A 766 -0.99 -5.96 1.52
N HIS A 767 -1.97 -5.39 0.82
CA HIS A 767 -3.36 -5.77 0.93
C HIS A 767 -3.61 -7.06 0.15
N ARG A 768 -4.52 -7.90 0.68
CA ARG A 768 -4.93 -9.12 -0.01
C ARG A 768 -5.86 -8.79 -1.18
N ILE A 769 -5.54 -9.37 -2.32
CA ILE A 769 -6.25 -9.18 -3.59
C ILE A 769 -7.20 -10.35 -3.86
N LEU A 770 -8.06 -10.20 -4.87
CA LEU A 770 -8.98 -11.23 -5.33
C LEU A 770 -8.27 -12.25 -6.21
N THR A 771 -7.40 -13.08 -5.63
CA THR A 771 -6.50 -14.01 -6.35
C THR A 771 -7.22 -14.92 -7.34
N LYS A 772 -8.42 -15.41 -7.00
CA LYS A 772 -9.23 -16.26 -7.90
C LYS A 772 -9.74 -15.51 -9.13
N ILE A 773 -10.01 -14.23 -9.00
CA ILE A 773 -10.41 -13.39 -10.13
C ILE A 773 -9.20 -13.12 -11.03
N GLU A 774 -8.04 -12.85 -10.44
CA GLU A 774 -6.81 -12.67 -11.21
C GLU A 774 -6.45 -13.93 -12.00
N GLU A 775 -6.40 -15.09 -11.35
CA GLU A 775 -6.18 -16.38 -12.00
C GLU A 775 -7.17 -16.62 -13.16
N ALA A 776 -8.47 -16.33 -12.93
CA ALA A 776 -9.52 -16.54 -13.95
C ALA A 776 -9.48 -15.51 -15.09
N THR A 777 -8.82 -14.38 -14.92
CA THR A 777 -8.71 -13.32 -15.94
C THR A 777 -7.34 -13.28 -16.61
N GLU A 778 -6.40 -14.05 -16.12
CA GLU A 778 -5.01 -14.09 -16.56
C GLU A 778 -4.87 -14.41 -18.05
N ASP A 779 -5.53 -15.47 -18.53
CA ASP A 779 -5.50 -15.87 -19.95
C ASP A 779 -5.98 -14.75 -20.89
N TYR A 780 -6.98 -13.96 -20.46
CA TYR A 780 -7.48 -12.85 -21.28
C TYR A 780 -6.48 -11.69 -21.33
N ARG A 781 -5.78 -11.42 -20.21
CA ARG A 781 -4.72 -10.41 -20.14
C ARG A 781 -3.54 -10.82 -21.04
N GLU A 782 -3.08 -12.08 -20.91
CA GLU A 782 -1.98 -12.61 -21.71
C GLU A 782 -2.26 -12.56 -23.20
N LYS A 783 -3.46 -13.01 -23.61
CA LYS A 783 -3.88 -13.00 -25.02
C LYS A 783 -3.92 -11.56 -25.59
N SER A 784 -4.47 -10.62 -24.84
CA SER A 784 -4.53 -9.22 -25.26
C SER A 784 -3.14 -8.63 -25.43
N LEU A 785 -2.21 -8.98 -24.54
CA LEU A 785 -0.84 -8.52 -24.60
C LEU A 785 -0.11 -9.09 -25.82
N GLN A 786 -0.22 -10.40 -26.07
CA GLN A 786 0.37 -11.02 -27.25
C GLN A 786 -0.13 -10.31 -28.52
N GLN A 787 -1.45 -10.10 -28.62
CA GLN A 787 -2.03 -9.36 -29.75
C GLN A 787 -1.50 -7.93 -29.86
N THR A 788 -1.34 -7.24 -28.76
CA THR A 788 -0.78 -5.87 -28.75
C THR A 788 0.66 -5.88 -29.23
N ASN A 789 1.47 -6.83 -28.78
CA ASN A 789 2.85 -6.97 -29.21
C ASN A 789 2.96 -7.31 -30.69
N ASP A 790 2.11 -8.22 -31.18
CA ASP A 790 2.04 -8.57 -32.60
C ASP A 790 1.69 -7.34 -33.45
N PHE A 791 0.71 -6.52 -33.02
CA PHE A 791 0.33 -5.30 -33.73
C PHE A 791 1.43 -4.24 -33.72
N VAL A 792 2.16 -4.11 -32.62
CA VAL A 792 3.31 -3.19 -32.51
C VAL A 792 4.45 -3.66 -33.39
N ALA A 793 4.77 -4.97 -33.38
CA ALA A 793 5.82 -5.55 -34.21
C ALA A 793 5.47 -5.42 -35.71
N GLU A 794 4.23 -5.74 -36.11
CA GLU A 794 3.75 -5.59 -37.49
C GLU A 794 3.85 -4.11 -37.94
N ALA A 795 3.42 -3.18 -37.09
CA ALA A 795 3.49 -1.75 -37.42
C ALA A 795 4.94 -1.27 -37.56
N ARG A 796 5.84 -1.74 -36.68
CA ARG A 796 7.27 -1.41 -36.74
C ARG A 796 7.93 -1.90 -38.02
N GLU A 797 7.66 -3.14 -38.41
CA GLU A 797 8.15 -3.73 -39.66
C GLU A 797 7.67 -2.94 -40.89
N GLN A 798 6.37 -2.56 -40.87
CA GLN A 798 5.78 -1.78 -41.98
C GLN A 798 6.33 -0.33 -42.04
N ILE A 799 6.62 0.29 -40.90
CA ILE A 799 7.26 1.62 -40.83
C ILE A 799 8.71 1.54 -41.32
N GLU A 800 9.45 0.50 -40.92
CA GLU A 800 10.82 0.28 -41.36
C GLU A 800 10.87 0.01 -42.88
N ALA A 801 9.96 -0.82 -43.38
CA ALA A 801 9.82 -1.06 -44.83
C ALA A 801 9.51 0.23 -45.61
N ALA A 802 8.66 1.11 -45.06
CA ALA A 802 8.37 2.40 -45.67
C ALA A 802 9.59 3.33 -45.63
N GLY A 803 10.40 3.27 -44.58
CA GLY A 803 11.69 3.98 -44.51
C GLY A 803 12.69 3.51 -45.53
N ASN A 804 12.84 2.19 -45.67
CA ASN A 804 13.72 1.57 -46.66
C ASN A 804 13.27 1.87 -48.12
N GLU A 805 11.96 1.84 -48.39
CA GLU A 805 11.40 2.24 -49.72
C GLU A 805 11.71 3.70 -50.03
N PHE A 806 11.61 4.58 -49.03
CA PHE A 806 12.01 5.98 -49.16
C PHE A 806 13.49 6.13 -49.51
N GLN A 807 14.37 5.44 -48.77
CA GLN A 807 15.81 5.50 -48.99
C GLN A 807 16.21 4.97 -50.38
N GLN A 808 15.67 3.83 -50.78
CA GLN A 808 15.92 3.26 -52.12
C GLN A 808 15.56 4.25 -53.24
N LYS A 809 14.44 4.96 -53.14
CA LYS A 809 14.04 5.95 -54.14
C LYS A 809 14.95 7.18 -54.20
N ILE A 810 15.51 7.57 -53.07
CA ILE A 810 16.54 8.63 -52.98
C ILE A 810 17.83 8.14 -53.64
N ASP A 811 18.30 6.93 -53.29
CA ASP A 811 19.51 6.32 -53.82
C ASP A 811 19.42 6.12 -55.36
N GLU A 812 18.23 5.72 -55.89
CA GLU A 812 17.98 5.64 -57.35
C GLU A 812 18.18 6.97 -58.05
N ILE A 813 17.76 8.07 -57.44
CA ILE A 813 17.95 9.42 -58.01
C ILE A 813 19.41 9.84 -57.90
N GLU A 814 20.07 9.51 -56.81
CA GLU A 814 21.51 9.78 -56.62
C GLU A 814 22.39 8.99 -57.59
N ALA A 815 21.98 7.79 -58.00
CA ALA A 815 22.72 6.94 -58.94
C ALA A 815 22.54 7.39 -60.40
N ARG A 816 21.61 8.30 -60.73
CA ARG A 816 21.43 8.78 -62.11
C ARG A 816 22.62 9.61 -62.60
N THR A 817 23.19 9.21 -63.71
CA THR A 817 24.35 9.86 -64.35
C THR A 817 23.96 10.69 -65.61
N ASP A 818 22.67 10.63 -65.97
CA ASP A 818 22.10 11.26 -67.18
C ASP A 818 21.68 12.74 -66.99
N LEU A 819 21.82 13.27 -65.76
CA LEU A 819 21.34 14.63 -65.40
C LEU A 819 22.55 15.55 -65.12
N ASP A 820 22.38 16.83 -65.49
CA ASP A 820 23.32 17.88 -65.06
C ASP A 820 23.32 18.03 -63.53
N PRO A 821 24.48 18.31 -62.92
CA PRO A 821 24.61 18.40 -61.43
C PRO A 821 23.65 19.37 -60.78
N THR A 822 23.28 20.46 -61.43
CA THR A 822 22.32 21.46 -60.92
C THR A 822 20.88 20.93 -60.97
N ALA A 823 20.50 20.34 -62.12
CA ALA A 823 19.19 19.71 -62.32
C ALA A 823 18.99 18.49 -61.39
N LYS A 824 20.05 17.73 -61.15
CA LYS A 824 20.04 16.58 -60.22
C LYS A 824 19.78 17.03 -58.78
N ARG A 825 20.44 18.10 -58.30
CA ARG A 825 20.19 18.66 -56.95
C ARG A 825 18.76 19.15 -56.79
N GLN A 826 18.22 19.91 -57.78
CA GLN A 826 16.84 20.39 -57.74
C GLN A 826 15.84 19.24 -57.74
N LEU A 827 16.04 18.23 -58.58
CA LEU A 827 15.18 17.06 -58.66
C LEU A 827 15.22 16.28 -57.32
N LEU A 828 16.41 16.11 -56.73
CA LEU A 828 16.61 15.42 -55.48
C LEU A 828 15.88 16.15 -54.36
N GLU A 829 16.01 17.48 -54.26
CA GLU A 829 15.34 18.27 -53.22
C GLU A 829 13.80 18.23 -53.36
N ILE A 830 13.25 18.44 -54.56
CA ILE A 830 11.80 18.38 -54.78
C ILE A 830 11.24 16.97 -54.49
N THR A 831 11.98 15.94 -54.96
CA THR A 831 11.54 14.55 -54.78
C THR A 831 11.66 14.13 -53.33
N ARG A 832 12.72 14.56 -52.63
CA ARG A 832 12.90 14.30 -51.21
C ARG A 832 11.73 14.87 -50.40
N GLN A 833 11.41 16.13 -50.56
CA GLN A 833 10.28 16.80 -49.88
C GLN A 833 8.93 16.11 -50.17
N ARG A 834 8.72 15.69 -51.45
CA ARG A 834 7.51 14.95 -51.82
C ARG A 834 7.45 13.57 -51.18
N LEU A 835 8.54 12.82 -51.19
CA LEU A 835 8.62 11.45 -50.65
C LEU A 835 8.58 11.49 -49.13
N GLU A 836 9.21 12.48 -48.48
CA GLU A 836 9.10 12.69 -47.04
C GLU A 836 7.64 12.89 -46.62
N ARG A 837 6.92 13.74 -47.29
CA ARG A 837 5.49 13.96 -47.00
C ARG A 837 4.65 12.68 -47.17
N ILE A 838 4.93 11.90 -48.23
CA ILE A 838 4.24 10.62 -48.46
C ILE A 838 4.59 9.60 -47.39
N ARG A 839 5.86 9.50 -47.03
CA ARG A 839 6.34 8.65 -45.93
C ARG A 839 5.66 9.01 -44.60
N ASP A 840 5.65 10.30 -44.25
CA ASP A 840 5.09 10.78 -43.00
C ASP A 840 3.58 10.53 -42.89
N VAL A 841 2.84 10.72 -44.00
CA VAL A 841 1.41 10.37 -44.07
C VAL A 841 1.22 8.84 -43.94
N LYS A 842 2.09 8.03 -44.57
CA LYS A 842 2.03 6.55 -44.47
C LYS A 842 2.32 6.10 -43.06
N ILE A 843 3.35 6.65 -42.43
CA ILE A 843 3.70 6.37 -41.02
C ILE A 843 2.54 6.75 -40.08
N ALA A 844 2.03 7.98 -40.17
CA ALA A 844 0.91 8.43 -39.34
C ALA A 844 -0.36 7.56 -39.52
N ARG A 845 -0.57 7.02 -40.74
CA ARG A 845 -1.67 6.06 -40.95
C ARG A 845 -1.42 4.71 -40.29
N LEU A 846 -0.20 4.18 -40.40
CA LEU A 846 0.19 2.91 -39.76
C LEU A 846 0.11 3.00 -38.24
N GLU A 847 0.59 4.09 -37.65
CA GLU A 847 0.48 4.36 -36.23
C GLU A 847 -0.99 4.44 -35.76
N LYS A 848 -1.84 5.15 -36.54
CA LYS A 848 -3.27 5.23 -36.25
C LYS A 848 -3.98 3.87 -36.33
N ASP A 849 -3.60 3.03 -37.30
CA ASP A 849 -4.16 1.69 -37.44
C ASP A 849 -3.67 0.76 -36.35
N ARG A 850 -2.38 0.84 -35.95
CA ARG A 850 -1.84 0.17 -34.78
C ARG A 850 -2.63 0.53 -33.52
N ASP A 851 -2.77 1.82 -33.24
CA ASP A 851 -3.47 2.31 -32.03
C ASP A 851 -4.94 1.90 -32.02
N ARG A 852 -5.56 1.79 -33.17
CA ARG A 852 -6.93 1.29 -33.31
C ARG A 852 -7.00 -0.20 -32.97
N LYS A 853 -6.09 -1.02 -33.50
CA LYS A 853 -6.03 -2.46 -33.24
C LYS A 853 -5.74 -2.72 -31.74
N VAL A 854 -4.81 -1.97 -31.15
CA VAL A 854 -4.47 -2.05 -29.71
C VAL A 854 -5.69 -1.71 -28.86
N ARG A 855 -6.34 -0.57 -29.08
CA ARG A 855 -7.56 -0.20 -28.35
C ARG A 855 -8.70 -1.20 -28.52
N GLN A 856 -8.78 -1.88 -29.65
CA GLN A 856 -9.77 -2.93 -29.86
C GLN A 856 -9.45 -4.16 -29.02
N SER A 857 -8.20 -4.62 -28.99
CA SER A 857 -7.75 -5.74 -28.17
C SER A 857 -7.94 -5.46 -26.67
N GLU A 858 -7.60 -4.25 -26.20
CA GLU A 858 -7.84 -3.81 -24.82
C GLU A 858 -9.32 -3.84 -24.45
N ARG A 859 -10.17 -3.33 -25.34
CA ARG A 859 -11.63 -3.34 -25.14
C ARG A 859 -12.19 -4.75 -25.05
N ASP A 860 -11.75 -5.66 -25.92
CA ASP A 860 -12.21 -7.04 -25.93
C ASP A 860 -11.75 -7.78 -24.65
N ARG A 861 -10.53 -7.53 -24.19
CA ARG A 861 -10.02 -7.96 -22.88
C ARG A 861 -10.93 -7.48 -21.75
N ASP A 862 -11.22 -6.19 -21.69
CA ASP A 862 -12.02 -5.60 -20.60
C ASP A 862 -13.45 -6.14 -20.58
N LEU A 863 -14.03 -6.37 -21.75
CA LEU A 863 -15.35 -7.01 -21.84
C LEU A 863 -15.31 -8.46 -21.35
N ALA A 864 -14.25 -9.21 -21.66
CA ALA A 864 -14.08 -10.57 -21.17
C ALA A 864 -13.90 -10.60 -19.65
N ILE A 865 -13.05 -9.75 -19.10
CA ILE A 865 -12.82 -9.59 -17.64
C ILE A 865 -14.14 -9.26 -16.94
N ARG A 866 -14.91 -8.30 -17.44
CA ARG A 866 -16.23 -7.95 -16.89
C ARG A 866 -17.22 -9.14 -16.98
N GLY A 867 -17.15 -9.93 -18.02
CA GLY A 867 -17.94 -11.14 -18.13
C GLY A 867 -17.64 -12.14 -17.00
N VAL A 868 -16.35 -12.32 -16.68
CA VAL A 868 -15.90 -13.13 -15.54
C VAL A 868 -16.39 -12.52 -14.23
N GLN A 869 -16.11 -11.25 -13.98
CA GLN A 869 -16.51 -10.53 -12.76
C GLN A 869 -18.04 -10.58 -12.56
N SER A 870 -18.85 -10.40 -13.61
CA SER A 870 -20.30 -10.45 -13.52
C SER A 870 -20.81 -11.84 -13.11
N ARG A 871 -20.15 -12.90 -13.57
CA ARG A 871 -20.45 -14.29 -13.20
C ARG A 871 -20.15 -14.54 -11.73
N TYR A 872 -18.96 -14.15 -11.27
CA TYR A 872 -18.59 -14.25 -9.85
C TYR A 872 -19.48 -13.40 -8.95
N LYS A 873 -19.84 -12.18 -9.37
CA LYS A 873 -20.80 -11.31 -8.71
C LYS A 873 -22.14 -12.00 -8.46
N THR A 874 -22.69 -12.63 -9.48
CA THR A 874 -23.98 -13.35 -9.38
C THR A 874 -23.88 -14.50 -8.36
N TYR A 875 -22.80 -15.28 -8.42
CA TYR A 875 -22.57 -16.37 -7.46
C TYR A 875 -22.37 -15.83 -6.04
N ALA A 876 -21.58 -14.76 -5.86
CA ALA A 876 -21.29 -14.17 -4.56
C ALA A 876 -22.54 -13.60 -3.86
N VAL A 877 -23.56 -13.16 -4.61
CA VAL A 877 -24.82 -12.67 -4.05
C VAL A 877 -25.81 -13.80 -3.76
N LEU A 878 -25.90 -14.83 -4.60
CA LEU A 878 -26.91 -15.88 -4.46
C LEU A 878 -26.50 -17.03 -3.55
N LEU A 879 -25.24 -17.44 -3.57
CA LEU A 879 -24.74 -18.58 -2.77
C LEU A 879 -24.86 -18.37 -1.24
N PRO A 880 -24.66 -17.15 -0.69
CA PRO A 880 -24.81 -16.89 0.74
C PRO A 880 -26.19 -17.25 1.31
N LEU A 881 -27.23 -17.31 0.48
CA LEU A 881 -28.54 -17.71 0.88
C LEU A 881 -28.62 -19.22 1.29
N ILE A 882 -27.74 -20.05 0.74
CA ILE A 882 -27.84 -21.52 0.90
C ILE A 882 -27.68 -21.95 2.35
N PRO A 883 -26.68 -21.54 3.14
CA PRO A 883 -26.54 -21.99 4.52
C PRO A 883 -27.74 -21.68 5.41
N PRO A 884 -28.27 -20.46 5.49
CA PRO A 884 -29.43 -20.16 6.33
C PRO A 884 -30.72 -20.84 5.80
N ALA A 885 -30.89 -20.98 4.48
CA ALA A 885 -32.02 -21.67 3.90
C ALA A 885 -32.02 -23.15 4.23
N LEU A 886 -30.86 -23.82 4.20
CA LEU A 886 -30.73 -25.22 4.61
C LEU A 886 -31.08 -25.41 6.09
N VAL A 887 -30.60 -24.55 6.95
CA VAL A 887 -30.96 -24.61 8.39
C VAL A 887 -32.45 -24.37 8.59
N ALA A 888 -33.03 -23.38 7.92
CA ALA A 888 -34.47 -23.13 7.97
C ALA A 888 -35.28 -24.34 7.53
N PHE A 889 -34.88 -24.98 6.42
CA PHE A 889 -35.54 -26.20 5.91
C PHE A 889 -35.43 -27.36 6.92
N PHE A 890 -34.24 -27.62 7.45
CA PHE A 890 -34.00 -28.69 8.42
C PHE A 890 -34.85 -28.52 9.70
N VAL A 891 -34.84 -27.28 10.25
CA VAL A 891 -35.60 -26.97 11.45
C VAL A 891 -37.09 -27.06 11.19
N PHE A 892 -37.58 -26.60 10.02
CA PHE A 892 -39.00 -26.73 9.64
C PHE A 892 -39.43 -28.18 9.60
N PHE A 893 -38.68 -29.07 8.94
CA PHE A 893 -39.05 -30.49 8.84
C PHE A 893 -38.89 -31.22 10.17
N HIS A 894 -37.84 -30.95 10.92
CA HIS A 894 -37.65 -31.54 12.26
C HIS A 894 -38.84 -31.20 13.19
N ARG A 895 -39.20 -29.95 13.18
CA ARG A 895 -40.32 -29.45 13.99
C ARG A 895 -41.65 -30.04 13.55
N ARG A 896 -41.95 -30.10 12.24
CA ARG A 896 -43.12 -30.72 11.69
C ARG A 896 -43.20 -32.19 12.07
N LYS A 897 -42.06 -32.89 12.12
CA LYS A 897 -41.99 -34.28 12.58
C LYS A 897 -42.27 -34.37 14.09
N SER A 898 -41.67 -33.53 14.91
CA SER A 898 -41.86 -33.45 16.36
C SER A 898 -43.34 -33.10 16.72
N GLU A 899 -43.98 -32.18 16.01
CA GLU A 899 -45.38 -31.85 16.17
C GLU A 899 -46.30 -33.01 15.85
N ARG A 900 -45.97 -33.81 14.84
CA ARG A 900 -46.70 -35.04 14.50
C ARG A 900 -46.49 -36.13 15.54
N GLU A 901 -45.33 -36.30 16.09
CA GLU A 901 -44.99 -37.29 17.11
C GLU A 901 -45.50 -36.88 18.50
N GLY A 902 -45.65 -35.58 18.79
CA GLY A 902 -46.17 -35.05 20.04
C GLY A 902 -47.69 -35.09 20.18
N VAL A 903 -48.46 -35.38 19.11
CA VAL A 903 -49.91 -35.59 19.17
C VAL A 903 -50.20 -37.00 19.59
N SER A 904 -50.91 -37.17 20.73
CA SER A 904 -51.30 -38.53 21.19
C SER A 904 -52.08 -39.22 20.09
N LYS A 905 -51.80 -40.47 19.83
CA LYS A 905 -52.46 -41.31 18.80
C LYS A 905 -53.99 -41.27 18.92
N SER A 906 -54.52 -40.99 20.09
CA SER A 906 -55.94 -40.83 20.36
C SER A 906 -56.60 -39.54 19.80
N ARG A 907 -55.74 -38.55 19.42
CA ARG A 907 -56.20 -37.30 18.78
C ARG A 907 -55.93 -37.25 17.29
N LEU A 908 -55.24 -38.22 16.73
CA LEU A 908 -55.14 -38.38 15.28
C LEU A 908 -56.49 -38.98 14.78
N ARG A 909 -57.19 -38.18 13.99
CA ARG A 909 -58.36 -38.70 13.25
C ARG A 909 -57.82 -39.66 12.17
N TYR A 910 -57.60 -40.89 12.57
CA TYR A 910 -57.61 -41.97 11.59
C TYR A 910 -59.06 -42.09 11.11
N GLY A 911 -59.23 -42.11 9.78
CA GLY A 911 -60.56 -42.28 9.18
C GLY A 911 -61.31 -43.31 9.93
N SER A 912 -62.58 -43.02 10.29
CA SER A 912 -63.37 -43.79 11.15
C SER A 912 -63.47 -45.28 10.69
N PRO A 913 -63.36 -46.26 11.62
CA PRO A 913 -63.47 -47.69 11.27
C PRO A 913 -64.92 -48.12 10.98
N VAL A 914 -65.73 -47.27 10.31
CA VAL A 914 -67.18 -47.59 10.02
C VAL A 914 -67.31 -48.43 8.75
N ASP A 915 -66.31 -48.60 7.94
CA ASP A 915 -66.43 -49.35 6.67
C ASP A 915 -65.91 -50.83 6.66
N GLU A 916 -65.35 -51.33 7.76
CA GLU A 916 -64.90 -52.73 7.82
C GLU A 916 -65.88 -53.66 8.41
N GLN A 917 -66.97 -53.19 9.01
CA GLN A 917 -68.07 -54.10 9.50
C GLN A 917 -69.21 -54.28 8.51
N ALA A 918 -69.30 -53.53 7.45
CA ALA A 918 -70.40 -53.65 6.45
C ALA A 918 -70.15 -54.75 5.36
N THR A 919 -68.99 -55.40 5.32
CA THR A 919 -68.64 -56.41 4.31
C THR A 919 -68.57 -57.85 4.82
N LYS A 920 -68.96 -58.07 6.13
CA LYS A 920 -69.00 -59.47 6.66
C LYS A 920 -70.39 -59.95 7.05
N SER A 921 -71.48 -59.45 6.47
CA SER A 921 -72.77 -59.96 6.68
C SER A 921 -73.52 -59.94 5.35
N LYS A 922 -73.33 -60.97 4.52
CA LYS A 922 -74.37 -61.60 3.68
C LYS A 922 -73.88 -63.02 3.19
N PRO A 923 -74.79 -63.89 3.04
CA PRO A 923 -74.70 -65.30 3.28
C PRO A 923 -74.10 -66.10 2.19
#